data_185f6948bf7a21fd71f30304382e84d8
#
_entry.id   185f6948bf7a21fd71f30304382e84d8
#
_cell.length_a   1.000
_cell.length_b   1.000
_cell.length_c   1.000
_cell.angle_alpha   90.00
_cell.angle_beta   90.00
_cell.angle_gamma   90.00
#
_symmetry.space_group_name_H-M   'P 1'
#
loop_
_entity.id
_entity.type
_entity.pdbx_description
1 polymer ?
#
loop_
_entity_poly.entity_id
_entity_poly.type
_entity_poly.pdbx_seq_one_letter_code
_entity_poly.pdbx_strand_id
1 'polypeptide(L)'
;MSNDLDERTLSGDLSDEEKQAYYETLKNEPIYFNGINGATGEYGLEPMSGDDLASIIKGERPPENIGELKAKSSQKDTGVSAPIKPPNDPARLDEAGWAIVFPALSPIVPAVKEALADLLKLRQSQAGARFKIYEGPEGYRPNETKAQFCARHKIGDGPADPEQMPYYVLLVGSPEEIPYRFQYQLDVMRGVGRIHFDTLQEYANYADSVVMSESGRVKLPRRACFFGVANPDDKATEQSEKYLVAPLYERLKKLQPFSKWMGDGNQRTEVKLDWTLETFLREQASKAQLEGLLNGPQKPSLLFTASHGMEFPLGDARQIRHQGALLCQDWPGPTAYRGKIPESFYFSGDDLTQDTPLLGSVIVHFACFGAGTPHLDEFARQAGKKEREILAAQNFIANLPQRLLGRPRGGALAVIGHVERAWGYSFMLPGAGAQIGVFESMFRELMMGDRVGWTTEHFNLRYADLATHLSDTLGELEFNPSYIHPYDLAGMWTANNDARGYVLIGDPAVRIPFALPDEATAEHPSITRSVEAQARLEKLVATLNTAQTAASGERTAPKPEAISPTVAEQAPVQREDAETLGVREQMSDLKDSIQKFTNELAAALSKTAKEIATLEVKTFTTEDIEAVSQVGAGEALHARLRALTRIAFNGNTEVYVPERAGGQVDRELWQLHLDMVKQAQANRAHFLQAVAEMAANLLKIL
;
A
#
# COMPACT_ATOMS: atom_id res chain seq x y z
N MET A 1 36.35 -8.91 -13.03
CA MET A 1 36.32 -9.87 -11.90
C MET A 1 34.97 -9.88 -11.17
N SER A 2 34.26 -8.74 -10.98
CA SER A 2 32.97 -8.73 -10.28
C SER A 2 31.85 -9.47 -11.03
N ASN A 3 31.75 -9.33 -12.36
CA ASN A 3 30.68 -9.96 -13.15
C ASN A 3 30.75 -11.51 -13.18
N ASP A 4 31.94 -12.09 -13.09
CA ASP A 4 32.14 -13.54 -13.12
C ASP A 4 31.82 -14.18 -11.76
N LEU A 5 32.07 -13.46 -10.68
CA LEU A 5 31.68 -13.85 -9.32
C LEU A 5 30.16 -13.76 -9.12
N ASP A 6 29.50 -12.74 -9.67
CA ASP A 6 28.05 -12.57 -9.59
C ASP A 6 27.31 -13.70 -10.32
N GLU A 7 27.75 -14.12 -11.52
CA GLU A 7 27.14 -15.24 -12.25
C GLU A 7 27.33 -16.58 -11.54
N ARG A 8 28.48 -16.82 -10.91
CA ARG A 8 28.76 -18.06 -10.16
C ARG A 8 28.04 -18.13 -8.81
N THR A 9 27.84 -16.98 -8.17
CA THR A 9 27.00 -16.87 -6.95
C THR A 9 25.54 -17.20 -7.26
N LEU A 10 25.06 -16.85 -8.47
CA LEU A 10 23.74 -17.15 -8.97
C LEU A 10 23.46 -18.64 -9.19
N SER A 11 24.51 -19.42 -9.54
CA SER A 11 24.38 -20.86 -9.80
C SER A 11 24.45 -21.72 -8.53
N GLY A 12 24.76 -21.13 -7.38
CA GLY A 12 25.01 -21.90 -6.14
C GLY A 12 26.36 -22.66 -6.14
N ASP A 13 27.21 -22.41 -7.11
CA ASP A 13 28.47 -23.16 -7.38
C ASP A 13 29.68 -22.63 -6.60
N LEU A 14 29.47 -21.71 -5.65
CA LEU A 14 30.56 -21.20 -4.80
C LEU A 14 30.88 -22.18 -3.67
N SER A 15 32.16 -22.46 -3.46
CA SER A 15 32.64 -23.11 -2.25
C SER A 15 32.39 -22.24 -1.02
N ASP A 16 32.39 -22.84 0.18
CA ASP A 16 32.19 -22.09 1.42
C ASP A 16 33.29 -21.01 1.61
N GLU A 17 34.51 -21.22 1.15
CA GLU A 17 35.59 -20.25 1.18
C GLU A 17 35.33 -19.08 0.21
N GLU A 18 34.81 -19.35 -0.98
CA GLU A 18 34.44 -18.33 -1.96
C GLU A 18 33.22 -17.51 -1.48
N LYS A 19 32.23 -18.16 -0.84
CA LYS A 19 31.11 -17.47 -0.19
C LYS A 19 31.61 -16.54 0.93
N GLN A 20 32.52 -17.01 1.77
CA GLN A 20 33.07 -16.20 2.84
C GLN A 20 33.84 -14.99 2.29
N ALA A 21 34.66 -15.18 1.26
CA ALA A 21 35.37 -14.10 0.59
C ALA A 21 34.41 -13.10 -0.07
N TYR A 22 33.32 -13.57 -0.66
CA TYR A 22 32.25 -12.74 -1.20
C TYR A 22 31.59 -11.90 -0.11
N TYR A 23 31.21 -12.50 1.03
CA TYR A 23 30.63 -11.77 2.16
C TYR A 23 31.59 -10.73 2.75
N GLU A 24 32.88 -11.00 2.81
CA GLU A 24 33.87 -10.01 3.24
C GLU A 24 33.96 -8.83 2.27
N THR A 25 33.78 -9.02 0.96
CA THR A 25 33.71 -7.92 -0.01
C THR A 25 32.43 -7.10 0.16
N LEU A 26 31.29 -7.77 0.46
CA LEU A 26 29.98 -7.14 0.64
C LEU A 26 29.82 -6.46 2.01
N LYS A 27 30.58 -6.89 3.02
CA LYS A 27 30.48 -6.38 4.40
C LYS A 27 30.61 -4.87 4.50
N ASN A 28 31.40 -4.26 3.60
CA ASN A 28 31.65 -2.83 3.54
C ASN A 28 30.90 -2.14 2.39
N GLU A 29 30.12 -2.89 1.57
CA GLU A 29 29.30 -2.27 0.55
C GLU A 29 28.00 -1.76 1.16
N PRO A 30 27.76 -0.44 1.14
CA PRO A 30 26.53 0.12 1.68
C PRO A 30 25.34 -0.21 0.79
N ILE A 31 24.20 -0.42 1.41
CA ILE A 31 22.90 -0.60 0.75
C ILE A 31 22.32 0.79 0.44
N TYR A 32 22.02 1.05 -0.83
CA TYR A 32 21.49 2.32 -1.34
C TYR A 32 20.01 2.24 -1.66
N PHE A 33 19.32 3.38 -1.60
CA PHE A 33 17.93 3.52 -2.04
C PHE A 33 17.77 4.73 -2.98
N ASN A 34 16.67 4.81 -3.71
CA ASN A 34 16.40 5.83 -4.73
C ASN A 34 15.67 7.07 -4.17
N GLY A 35 16.27 7.76 -3.22
CA GLY A 35 15.71 8.97 -2.62
C GLY A 35 16.75 10.03 -2.32
N ILE A 36 16.52 11.25 -2.78
CA ILE A 36 17.37 12.41 -2.51
C ILE A 36 16.61 13.46 -1.72
N ASN A 37 17.22 13.92 -0.62
CA ASN A 37 16.70 15.00 0.21
C ASN A 37 16.80 16.34 -0.53
N GLY A 38 15.64 16.92 -0.85
CA GLY A 38 15.56 18.17 -1.60
C GLY A 38 16.06 19.41 -0.87
N ALA A 39 16.27 19.33 0.44
CA ALA A 39 16.82 20.43 1.24
C ALA A 39 18.36 20.38 1.29
N THR A 40 18.97 19.19 1.28
CA THR A 40 20.41 19.01 1.46
C THR A 40 21.14 18.52 0.21
N GLY A 41 20.44 17.86 -0.73
CA GLY A 41 21.05 17.20 -1.90
C GLY A 41 21.76 15.89 -1.57
N GLU A 42 21.60 15.38 -0.34
CA GLU A 42 22.14 14.11 0.13
C GLU A 42 21.09 13.00 0.04
N TYR A 43 21.49 11.75 0.22
CA TYR A 43 20.50 10.68 0.34
C TYR A 43 19.56 10.94 1.50
N GLY A 44 18.26 10.70 1.35
CA GLY A 44 17.25 10.90 2.41
C GLY A 44 17.43 9.90 3.57
N LEU A 45 18.00 8.73 3.29
CA LEU A 45 18.47 7.78 4.28
C LEU A 45 19.95 7.45 3.98
N GLU A 46 20.80 7.58 4.99
CA GLU A 46 22.20 7.23 4.86
C GLU A 46 22.38 5.77 4.45
N PRO A 47 23.28 5.48 3.51
CA PRO A 47 23.60 4.11 3.14
C PRO A 47 24.05 3.29 4.36
N MET A 48 23.47 2.10 4.54
CA MET A 48 23.70 1.24 5.71
C MET A 48 24.53 0.03 5.35
N SER A 49 25.38 -0.42 6.27
CA SER A 49 26.01 -1.73 6.12
C SER A 49 25.00 -2.86 6.31
N GLY A 50 25.26 -4.03 5.70
CA GLY A 50 24.42 -5.21 5.91
C GLY A 50 24.36 -5.65 7.38
N ASP A 51 25.43 -5.49 8.15
CA ASP A 51 25.50 -5.84 9.57
C ASP A 51 24.64 -4.92 10.44
N ASP A 52 24.66 -3.61 10.19
CA ASP A 52 23.83 -2.63 10.90
C ASP A 52 22.35 -2.93 10.66
N LEU A 53 21.96 -3.16 9.41
CA LEU A 53 20.59 -3.45 9.04
C LEU A 53 20.13 -4.80 9.62
N ALA A 54 20.96 -5.85 9.57
CA ALA A 54 20.65 -7.14 10.17
C ALA A 54 20.45 -7.06 11.69
N SER A 55 21.19 -6.19 12.39
CA SER A 55 20.99 -5.97 13.83
C SER A 55 19.62 -5.37 14.16
N ILE A 56 19.08 -4.54 13.27
CA ILE A 56 17.73 -3.97 13.38
C ILE A 56 16.68 -5.06 13.17
N ILE A 57 16.88 -5.94 12.20
CA ILE A 57 15.89 -6.93 11.74
C ILE A 57 15.70 -8.07 12.75
N LYS A 58 16.71 -8.46 13.49
CA LYS A 58 16.64 -9.56 14.49
C LYS A 58 15.53 -9.41 15.54
N GLY A 59 14.93 -8.24 15.68
CA GLY A 59 13.77 -7.99 16.56
C GLY A 59 12.43 -7.83 15.82
N GLU A 60 12.41 -7.97 14.50
CA GLU A 60 11.20 -7.84 13.70
C GLU A 60 10.29 -9.07 13.80
N ARG A 61 9.00 -8.85 13.58
CA ARG A 61 7.99 -9.91 13.55
C ARG A 61 7.46 -10.08 12.13
N PRO A 62 7.05 -11.30 11.75
CA PRO A 62 6.34 -11.53 10.50
C PRO A 62 5.12 -10.62 10.36
N PRO A 63 4.70 -10.28 9.11
CA PRO A 63 3.47 -9.54 8.85
C PRO A 63 2.25 -10.23 9.48
N GLU A 64 1.26 -9.47 9.94
CA GLU A 64 0.04 -10.02 10.55
C GLU A 64 -0.73 -10.96 9.60
N ASN A 65 -0.64 -10.72 8.28
CA ASN A 65 -1.27 -11.55 7.25
C ASN A 65 -0.33 -12.63 6.68
N ILE A 66 0.70 -13.05 7.44
CA ILE A 66 1.69 -14.04 6.95
C ILE A 66 1.05 -15.37 6.50
N GLY A 67 -0.03 -15.80 7.14
CA GLY A 67 -0.78 -16.99 6.72
C GLY A 67 -1.31 -16.90 5.30
N GLU A 68 -1.86 -15.74 4.93
CA GLU A 68 -2.35 -15.46 3.58
C GLU A 68 -1.21 -15.35 2.55
N LEU A 69 -0.10 -14.72 2.94
CA LEU A 69 1.10 -14.62 2.11
C LEU A 69 1.71 -15.99 1.83
N LYS A 70 1.81 -16.87 2.85
CA LYS A 70 2.25 -18.25 2.68
C LYS A 70 1.32 -19.06 1.77
N ALA A 71 0.01 -18.91 1.91
CA ALA A 71 -0.96 -19.56 1.04
C ALA A 71 -0.83 -19.09 -0.41
N LYS A 72 -0.57 -17.80 -0.65
CA LYS A 72 -0.33 -17.25 -1.99
C LYS A 72 0.98 -17.74 -2.59
N SER A 73 2.06 -17.74 -1.82
CA SER A 73 3.37 -18.25 -2.27
C SER A 73 3.28 -19.72 -2.68
N SER A 74 2.60 -20.57 -1.90
CA SER A 74 2.44 -21.99 -2.22
C SER A 74 1.58 -22.27 -3.47
N GLN A 75 0.74 -21.36 -3.92
CA GLN A 75 0.00 -21.50 -5.19
C GLN A 75 0.93 -21.53 -6.41
N LYS A 76 2.07 -20.85 -6.36
CA LYS A 76 3.09 -20.88 -7.40
C LYS A 76 3.65 -22.28 -7.62
N ASP A 77 3.92 -23.01 -6.54
CA ASP A 77 4.54 -24.33 -6.59
C ASP A 77 3.59 -25.41 -7.15
N THR A 78 2.28 -25.21 -7.01
CA THR A 78 1.26 -26.12 -7.52
C THR A 78 0.89 -25.91 -8.99
N GLY A 79 1.46 -24.90 -9.65
CA GLY A 79 1.14 -24.53 -11.04
C GLY A 79 -0.28 -23.97 -11.23
N VAL A 80 -1.03 -23.80 -10.14
CA VAL A 80 -2.38 -23.20 -10.11
C VAL A 80 -2.26 -21.80 -9.53
N SER A 81 -1.50 -20.94 -10.20
CA SER A 81 -1.41 -19.53 -9.82
C SER A 81 -2.62 -18.77 -10.35
N ALA A 82 -3.77 -18.94 -9.71
CA ALA A 82 -4.95 -18.13 -9.99
C ALA A 82 -5.30 -17.33 -8.75
N PRO A 83 -5.03 -16.00 -8.71
CA PRO A 83 -5.43 -15.12 -7.62
C PRO A 83 -6.95 -14.97 -7.54
N ILE A 84 -7.65 -15.37 -8.60
CA ILE A 84 -9.12 -15.43 -8.67
C ILE A 84 -9.58 -16.87 -8.76
N LYS A 85 -10.67 -17.19 -8.04
CA LYS A 85 -11.25 -18.55 -8.01
C LYS A 85 -11.74 -18.99 -9.40
N PRO A 86 -11.23 -20.11 -9.96
CA PRO A 86 -11.74 -20.65 -11.22
C PRO A 86 -13.25 -20.96 -11.13
N PRO A 87 -14.04 -20.87 -12.22
CA PRO A 87 -13.58 -20.64 -13.61
C PRO A 87 -13.55 -19.17 -14.04
N ASN A 88 -13.55 -18.20 -13.12
CA ASN A 88 -13.67 -16.77 -13.43
C ASN A 88 -12.46 -16.23 -14.21
N ASP A 89 -12.74 -15.46 -15.26
CA ASP A 89 -11.75 -14.81 -16.10
C ASP A 89 -11.48 -13.36 -15.60
N PRO A 90 -10.25 -13.01 -15.20
CA PRO A 90 -9.91 -11.65 -14.76
C PRO A 90 -10.05 -10.59 -15.86
N ALA A 91 -10.00 -10.94 -17.11
CA ALA A 91 -10.22 -10.01 -18.23
C ALA A 91 -11.69 -9.55 -18.32
N ARG A 92 -12.63 -10.32 -17.77
CA ARG A 92 -14.08 -10.12 -17.84
C ARG A 92 -14.62 -9.61 -16.51
N LEU A 93 -15.15 -8.38 -16.51
CA LEU A 93 -15.70 -7.79 -15.28
C LEU A 93 -17.00 -8.43 -14.81
N ASP A 94 -17.78 -9.01 -15.72
CA ASP A 94 -18.98 -9.79 -15.35
C ASP A 94 -18.63 -11.11 -14.64
N GLU A 95 -17.39 -11.57 -14.75
CA GLU A 95 -16.86 -12.73 -14.03
C GLU A 95 -15.97 -12.35 -12.84
N ALA A 96 -15.05 -11.42 -13.00
CA ALA A 96 -14.14 -10.96 -11.96
C ALA A 96 -14.82 -10.02 -10.93
N GLY A 97 -15.82 -9.28 -11.36
CA GLY A 97 -16.50 -8.27 -10.55
C GLY A 97 -15.69 -6.99 -10.35
N TRP A 98 -16.39 -5.95 -9.89
CA TRP A 98 -15.80 -4.67 -9.54
C TRP A 98 -16.48 -4.08 -8.31
N ALA A 99 -15.69 -3.56 -7.38
CA ALA A 99 -16.17 -2.93 -6.16
C ALA A 99 -15.51 -1.57 -5.93
N ILE A 100 -16.24 -0.71 -5.20
CA ILE A 100 -15.72 0.54 -4.67
C ILE A 100 -15.89 0.56 -3.15
N VAL A 101 -14.88 1.03 -2.45
CA VAL A 101 -14.86 1.13 -0.98
C VAL A 101 -14.64 2.57 -0.60
N PHE A 102 -15.58 3.13 0.15
CA PHE A 102 -15.51 4.46 0.75
C PHE A 102 -15.25 4.37 2.26
N PRO A 103 -14.66 5.43 2.88
CA PRO A 103 -14.61 5.55 4.33
C PRO A 103 -16.03 5.63 4.92
N ALA A 104 -16.31 4.87 5.99
CA ALA A 104 -17.65 4.78 6.59
C ALA A 104 -18.15 6.10 7.17
N LEU A 105 -17.25 6.96 7.64
CA LEU A 105 -17.60 8.20 8.37
C LEU A 105 -17.28 9.49 7.62
N SER A 106 -16.80 9.42 6.39
CA SER A 106 -16.42 10.62 5.64
C SER A 106 -17.63 11.36 5.09
N PRO A 107 -17.84 12.63 5.47
CA PRO A 107 -19.02 13.41 5.07
C PRO A 107 -19.02 13.80 3.59
N ILE A 108 -17.87 13.72 2.90
CA ILE A 108 -17.75 14.10 1.49
C ILE A 108 -18.13 12.95 0.54
N VAL A 109 -18.32 11.71 1.05
CA VAL A 109 -18.62 10.53 0.23
C VAL A 109 -19.80 10.73 -0.71
N PRO A 110 -20.94 11.30 -0.30
CA PRO A 110 -22.06 11.51 -1.22
C PRO A 110 -21.70 12.40 -2.42
N ALA A 111 -20.90 13.44 -2.19
CA ALA A 111 -20.48 14.36 -3.24
C ALA A 111 -19.41 13.74 -4.16
N VAL A 112 -18.47 13.01 -3.60
CA VAL A 112 -17.47 12.25 -4.39
C VAL A 112 -18.17 11.18 -5.24
N LYS A 113 -19.13 10.47 -4.68
CA LYS A 113 -19.93 9.48 -5.40
C LYS A 113 -20.72 10.08 -6.57
N GLU A 114 -21.28 11.29 -6.39
CA GLU A 114 -21.93 12.01 -7.50
C GLU A 114 -20.94 12.45 -8.56
N ALA A 115 -19.73 12.91 -8.17
CA ALA A 115 -18.66 13.25 -9.12
C ALA A 115 -18.18 12.03 -9.91
N LEU A 116 -18.26 10.82 -9.34
CA LEU A 116 -17.93 9.55 -9.97
C LEU A 116 -19.11 8.84 -10.64
N ALA A 117 -20.29 9.47 -10.75
CA ALA A 117 -21.55 8.81 -11.16
C ALA A 117 -21.43 8.08 -12.51
N ASP A 118 -20.78 8.69 -13.50
CA ASP A 118 -20.64 8.10 -14.83
C ASP A 118 -19.68 6.89 -14.82
N LEU A 119 -18.62 6.93 -14.02
CA LEU A 119 -17.75 5.77 -13.78
C LEU A 119 -18.52 4.63 -13.10
N LEU A 120 -19.28 4.93 -12.05
CA LEU A 120 -20.09 3.93 -11.34
C LEU A 120 -21.10 3.26 -12.27
N LYS A 121 -21.78 4.04 -13.11
CA LYS A 121 -22.72 3.54 -14.12
C LYS A 121 -22.02 2.63 -15.13
N LEU A 122 -20.83 3.01 -15.62
CA LEU A 122 -20.03 2.20 -16.52
C LEU A 122 -19.68 0.86 -15.87
N ARG A 123 -19.09 0.89 -14.67
CA ARG A 123 -18.67 -0.32 -13.95
C ARG A 123 -19.83 -1.21 -13.57
N GLN A 124 -20.97 -0.64 -13.20
CA GLN A 124 -22.20 -1.40 -12.95
C GLN A 124 -22.68 -2.14 -14.22
N SER A 125 -22.62 -1.49 -15.39
CA SER A 125 -23.00 -2.14 -16.65
C SER A 125 -22.04 -3.25 -17.06
N GLN A 126 -20.75 -3.14 -16.72
CA GLN A 126 -19.72 -4.12 -17.06
C GLN A 126 -19.67 -5.31 -16.09
N ALA A 127 -19.82 -5.07 -14.78
CA ALA A 127 -19.73 -6.09 -13.75
C ALA A 127 -21.09 -6.77 -13.43
N GLY A 128 -22.20 -6.18 -13.84
CA GLY A 128 -23.52 -6.75 -13.65
C GLY A 128 -23.82 -7.08 -12.18
N ALA A 129 -24.16 -8.32 -11.89
CA ALA A 129 -24.47 -8.80 -10.54
C ALA A 129 -23.27 -8.76 -9.57
N ARG A 130 -22.05 -8.70 -10.10
CA ARG A 130 -20.80 -8.62 -9.32
C ARG A 130 -20.28 -7.19 -9.13
N PHE A 131 -21.16 -6.20 -9.30
CA PHE A 131 -20.89 -4.81 -8.92
C PHE A 131 -21.25 -4.59 -7.46
N LYS A 132 -20.34 -4.04 -6.64
CA LYS A 132 -20.59 -3.75 -5.21
C LYS A 132 -20.09 -2.36 -4.82
N ILE A 133 -20.86 -1.69 -3.94
CA ILE A 133 -20.48 -0.44 -3.28
C ILE A 133 -20.42 -0.69 -1.78
N TYR A 134 -19.28 -0.43 -1.17
CA TYR A 134 -19.07 -0.46 0.28
C TYR A 134 -19.02 0.98 0.77
N GLU A 135 -20.09 1.46 1.38
CA GLU A 135 -20.25 2.83 1.87
C GLU A 135 -21.05 2.88 3.18
N GLY A 136 -21.02 3.99 3.91
CA GLY A 136 -21.69 4.12 5.20
C GLY A 136 -21.29 2.99 6.16
N PRO A 137 -22.24 2.31 6.83
CA PRO A 137 -21.91 1.21 7.75
C PRO A 137 -21.14 0.06 7.12
N GLU A 138 -21.27 -0.15 5.81
CA GLU A 138 -20.59 -1.19 5.04
C GLU A 138 -19.22 -0.72 4.51
N GLY A 139 -18.92 0.58 4.53
CA GLY A 139 -17.63 1.15 4.14
C GLY A 139 -16.49 0.77 5.08
N TYR A 140 -15.29 1.24 4.78
CA TYR A 140 -14.13 1.06 5.64
C TYR A 140 -14.29 1.83 6.96
N ARG A 141 -14.18 1.16 8.09
CA ARG A 141 -14.29 1.77 9.42
C ARG A 141 -12.92 2.23 9.96
N PRO A 142 -12.84 3.34 10.67
CA PRO A 142 -11.59 3.81 11.24
C PRO A 142 -10.86 2.71 12.05
N ASN A 143 -9.57 2.56 11.79
CA ASN A 143 -8.69 1.56 12.42
C ASN A 143 -9.07 0.08 12.17
N GLU A 144 -9.97 -0.19 11.23
CA GLU A 144 -10.36 -1.55 10.86
C GLU A 144 -9.20 -2.25 10.13
N THR A 145 -8.83 -3.45 10.57
CA THR A 145 -7.88 -4.28 9.82
C THR A 145 -8.55 -4.94 8.62
N LYS A 146 -7.76 -5.38 7.63
CA LYS A 146 -8.28 -6.16 6.49
C LYS A 146 -9.04 -7.40 6.97
N ALA A 147 -8.52 -8.10 7.98
CA ALA A 147 -9.19 -9.29 8.53
C ALA A 147 -10.55 -8.95 9.15
N GLN A 148 -10.67 -7.85 9.90
CA GLN A 148 -11.94 -7.39 10.46
C GLN A 148 -12.94 -6.97 9.38
N PHE A 149 -12.47 -6.25 8.36
CA PHE A 149 -13.30 -5.88 7.20
C PHE A 149 -13.82 -7.13 6.49
N CYS A 150 -12.94 -8.08 6.16
CA CYS A 150 -13.33 -9.33 5.50
C CYS A 150 -14.29 -10.16 6.35
N ALA A 151 -14.04 -10.31 7.66
CA ALA A 151 -14.91 -11.04 8.57
C ALA A 151 -16.32 -10.43 8.63
N ARG A 152 -16.41 -9.09 8.70
CA ARG A 152 -17.69 -8.35 8.72
C ARG A 152 -18.50 -8.56 7.43
N HIS A 153 -17.81 -8.66 6.31
CA HIS A 153 -18.43 -8.89 5.00
C HIS A 153 -18.51 -10.38 4.62
N LYS A 154 -18.16 -11.30 5.53
CA LYS A 154 -18.16 -12.76 5.30
C LYS A 154 -17.30 -13.19 4.13
N ILE A 155 -16.17 -12.52 3.94
CA ILE A 155 -15.19 -12.80 2.91
C ILE A 155 -14.19 -13.78 3.51
N GLY A 156 -14.07 -14.97 2.91
CA GLY A 156 -13.11 -16.00 3.33
C GLY A 156 -11.68 -15.71 2.88
N ASP A 157 -10.75 -16.46 3.44
CA ASP A 157 -9.35 -16.47 3.03
C ASP A 157 -9.17 -17.28 1.73
N GLY A 158 -8.04 -17.05 1.05
CA GLY A 158 -7.67 -17.73 -0.18
C GLY A 158 -7.93 -16.93 -1.46
N PRO A 159 -7.95 -17.57 -2.63
CA PRO A 159 -8.18 -16.90 -3.90
C PRO A 159 -9.47 -16.09 -3.90
N ALA A 160 -9.44 -14.92 -4.53
CA ALA A 160 -10.61 -14.05 -4.57
C ALA A 160 -11.83 -14.75 -5.17
N ASP A 161 -12.91 -14.82 -4.39
CA ASP A 161 -14.20 -15.30 -4.83
C ASP A 161 -15.08 -14.09 -5.19
N PRO A 162 -15.32 -13.82 -6.50
CA PRO A 162 -16.08 -12.64 -6.93
C PRO A 162 -17.54 -12.62 -6.46
N GLU A 163 -18.10 -13.73 -6.01
CA GLU A 163 -19.44 -13.78 -5.43
C GLU A 163 -19.45 -13.22 -4.00
N GLN A 164 -18.38 -13.42 -3.25
CA GLN A 164 -18.22 -12.87 -1.91
C GLN A 164 -17.76 -11.40 -1.98
N MET A 165 -16.66 -11.14 -2.67
CA MET A 165 -16.14 -9.80 -2.94
C MET A 165 -15.49 -9.77 -4.31
N PRO A 166 -15.80 -8.77 -5.15
CA PRO A 166 -15.18 -8.58 -6.46
C PRO A 166 -13.65 -8.63 -6.41
N TYR A 167 -13.05 -9.11 -7.51
CA TYR A 167 -11.59 -9.14 -7.65
C TYR A 167 -11.00 -7.73 -7.78
N TYR A 168 -11.61 -6.86 -8.60
CA TYR A 168 -11.16 -5.47 -8.75
C TYR A 168 -11.80 -4.58 -7.70
N VAL A 169 -10.97 -3.91 -6.90
CA VAL A 169 -11.43 -3.05 -5.80
C VAL A 169 -10.81 -1.66 -5.91
N LEU A 170 -11.65 -0.65 -6.06
CA LEU A 170 -11.26 0.75 -6.02
C LEU A 170 -11.46 1.33 -4.63
N LEU A 171 -10.39 1.74 -3.96
CA LEU A 171 -10.43 2.50 -2.71
C LEU A 171 -10.57 3.99 -3.03
N VAL A 172 -11.56 4.66 -2.44
CA VAL A 172 -11.80 6.09 -2.63
C VAL A 172 -11.70 6.80 -1.30
N GLY A 173 -10.61 7.50 -1.10
CA GLY A 173 -10.29 8.22 0.14
C GLY A 173 -8.79 8.39 0.34
N SER A 174 -8.45 9.35 1.19
CA SER A 174 -7.07 9.60 1.58
C SER A 174 -6.46 8.40 2.32
N PRO A 175 -5.13 8.27 2.36
CA PRO A 175 -4.49 7.25 3.18
C PRO A 175 -4.66 7.46 4.70
N GLU A 176 -5.17 8.63 5.13
CA GLU A 176 -5.61 8.89 6.50
C GLU A 176 -6.97 8.24 6.79
N GLU A 177 -7.88 8.26 5.81
CA GLU A 177 -9.21 7.66 5.95
C GLU A 177 -9.19 6.15 5.75
N ILE A 178 -8.40 5.66 4.76
CA ILE A 178 -8.18 4.24 4.46
C ILE A 178 -6.66 4.00 4.39
N PRO A 179 -6.02 3.48 5.44
CA PRO A 179 -4.55 3.37 5.50
C PRO A 179 -3.92 2.57 4.36
N TYR A 180 -2.68 2.89 4.00
CA TYR A 180 -1.90 2.11 3.03
C TYR A 180 -1.82 0.63 3.42
N ARG A 181 -1.69 0.34 4.71
CA ARG A 181 -1.67 -1.03 5.22
C ARG A 181 -2.90 -1.84 4.81
N PHE A 182 -4.10 -1.23 4.81
CA PHE A 182 -5.31 -1.90 4.35
C PHE A 182 -5.22 -2.22 2.85
N GLN A 183 -4.70 -1.30 2.04
CA GLN A 183 -4.45 -1.52 0.61
C GLN A 183 -3.46 -2.66 0.39
N TYR A 184 -2.27 -2.63 1.02
CA TYR A 184 -1.26 -3.69 0.88
C TYR A 184 -1.80 -5.08 1.22
N GLN A 185 -2.59 -5.19 2.30
CA GLN A 185 -3.12 -6.47 2.72
C GLN A 185 -4.25 -6.96 1.81
N LEU A 186 -5.09 -6.05 1.30
CA LEU A 186 -6.18 -6.42 0.40
C LEU A 186 -5.66 -6.80 -0.99
N ASP A 187 -4.59 -6.15 -1.44
CA ASP A 187 -3.96 -6.34 -2.74
C ASP A 187 -3.29 -7.72 -2.89
N VAL A 188 -2.95 -8.38 -1.79
CA VAL A 188 -2.38 -9.74 -1.83
C VAL A 188 -3.21 -10.71 -2.67
N MET A 189 -4.54 -10.64 -2.61
CA MET A 189 -5.45 -11.58 -3.30
C MET A 189 -6.39 -10.88 -4.30
N ARG A 190 -6.23 -9.59 -4.56
CA ARG A 190 -7.13 -8.80 -5.42
C ARG A 190 -6.38 -7.72 -6.16
N GLY A 191 -6.90 -7.33 -7.31
CA GLY A 191 -6.41 -6.12 -7.98
C GLY A 191 -6.99 -4.88 -7.29
N VAL A 192 -6.18 -4.18 -6.50
CA VAL A 192 -6.61 -3.02 -5.71
C VAL A 192 -5.98 -1.75 -6.23
N GLY A 193 -6.80 -0.74 -6.50
CA GLY A 193 -6.33 0.60 -6.81
C GLY A 193 -6.92 1.63 -5.86
N ARG A 194 -6.36 2.82 -5.86
CA ARG A 194 -6.81 3.93 -5.01
C ARG A 194 -6.93 5.21 -5.82
N ILE A 195 -7.95 6.00 -5.52
CA ILE A 195 -8.02 7.40 -5.92
C ILE A 195 -8.32 8.30 -4.72
N HIS A 196 -7.67 9.42 -4.69
CA HIS A 196 -7.98 10.55 -3.82
C HIS A 196 -7.51 11.82 -4.52
N PHE A 197 -8.36 12.84 -4.56
CA PHE A 197 -8.07 14.14 -5.15
C PHE A 197 -8.51 15.25 -4.20
N ASP A 198 -7.91 16.42 -4.36
CA ASP A 198 -8.20 17.58 -3.52
C ASP A 198 -9.56 18.21 -3.84
N THR A 199 -10.07 18.02 -5.06
CA THR A 199 -11.29 18.65 -5.55
C THR A 199 -12.24 17.65 -6.20
N LEU A 200 -13.55 17.91 -6.09
CA LEU A 200 -14.59 17.15 -6.81
C LEU A 200 -14.42 17.21 -8.33
N GLN A 201 -13.85 18.30 -8.82
CA GLN A 201 -13.56 18.46 -10.24
C GLN A 201 -12.57 17.41 -10.74
N GLU A 202 -11.53 17.12 -9.97
CA GLU A 202 -10.52 16.10 -10.31
C GLU A 202 -11.11 14.68 -10.28
N TYR A 203 -12.00 14.37 -9.31
CA TYR A 203 -12.74 13.11 -9.32
C TYR A 203 -13.58 12.94 -10.59
N ALA A 204 -14.30 14.01 -11.00
CA ALA A 204 -15.10 13.98 -12.21
C ALA A 204 -14.22 13.90 -13.46
N ASN A 205 -13.09 14.61 -13.53
CA ASN A 205 -12.15 14.52 -14.64
C ASN A 205 -11.60 13.10 -14.81
N TYR A 206 -11.28 12.44 -13.68
CA TYR A 206 -10.84 11.05 -13.69
C TYR A 206 -11.93 10.10 -14.17
N ALA A 207 -13.17 10.25 -13.68
CA ALA A 207 -14.31 9.48 -14.14
C ALA A 207 -14.53 9.61 -15.65
N ASP A 208 -14.50 10.84 -16.18
CA ASP A 208 -14.61 11.12 -17.61
C ASP A 208 -13.49 10.43 -18.41
N SER A 209 -12.26 10.45 -17.87
CA SER A 209 -11.10 9.81 -18.51
C SER A 209 -11.30 8.30 -18.65
N VAL A 210 -11.74 7.63 -17.60
CA VAL A 210 -12.01 6.19 -17.61
C VAL A 210 -13.17 5.87 -18.56
N VAL A 211 -14.29 6.59 -18.46
CA VAL A 211 -15.49 6.37 -19.29
C VAL A 211 -15.16 6.56 -20.77
N MET A 212 -14.42 7.62 -21.11
CA MET A 212 -14.02 7.86 -22.50
C MET A 212 -13.12 6.76 -23.03
N SER A 213 -12.13 6.33 -22.25
CA SER A 213 -11.17 5.28 -22.63
C SER A 213 -11.84 3.92 -22.85
N GLU A 214 -12.82 3.59 -22.02
CA GLU A 214 -13.58 2.32 -22.11
C GLU A 214 -14.72 2.36 -23.18
N SER A 215 -15.01 3.53 -23.75
CA SER A 215 -16.08 3.70 -24.77
C SER A 215 -15.75 3.09 -26.13
N GLY A 216 -14.52 2.62 -26.34
CA GLY A 216 -14.02 2.14 -27.63
C GLY A 216 -13.69 3.26 -28.64
N ARG A 217 -13.89 4.53 -28.27
CA ARG A 217 -13.57 5.70 -29.15
C ARG A 217 -12.11 6.13 -29.07
N VAL A 218 -11.42 5.76 -28.00
CA VAL A 218 -9.99 6.03 -27.82
C VAL A 218 -9.19 4.86 -28.40
N LYS A 219 -8.28 5.14 -29.29
CA LYS A 219 -7.43 4.17 -30.01
C LYS A 219 -6.00 4.69 -30.04
N LEU A 220 -5.29 4.55 -28.93
CA LEU A 220 -3.93 5.07 -28.82
C LEU A 220 -2.93 4.31 -29.70
N PRO A 221 -1.84 4.96 -30.17
CA PRO A 221 -0.73 4.25 -30.78
C PRO A 221 -0.09 3.29 -29.77
N ARG A 222 0.35 2.13 -30.23
CA ARG A 222 1.14 1.17 -29.40
C ARG A 222 2.56 1.72 -29.24
N ARG A 223 2.72 2.70 -28.36
CA ARG A 223 4.00 3.36 -28.07
C ARG A 223 4.31 3.26 -26.57
N ALA A 224 5.46 2.68 -26.25
CA ALA A 224 5.97 2.58 -24.89
C ALA A 224 7.34 3.25 -24.78
N CYS A 225 7.51 4.11 -23.79
CA CYS A 225 8.74 4.84 -23.52
C CYS A 225 9.36 4.43 -22.19
N PHE A 226 10.67 4.23 -22.19
CA PHE A 226 11.48 3.83 -21.06
C PHE A 226 12.47 4.94 -20.74
N PHE A 227 12.28 5.60 -19.60
CA PHE A 227 13.07 6.74 -19.15
C PHE A 227 13.91 6.31 -17.95
N GLY A 228 15.24 6.31 -18.11
CA GLY A 228 16.18 5.83 -17.10
C GLY A 228 17.29 6.85 -16.83
N VAL A 229 17.30 7.38 -15.61
CA VAL A 229 18.33 8.31 -15.13
C VAL A 229 19.55 7.51 -14.65
N ALA A 230 20.75 8.04 -14.92
CA ALA A 230 22.02 7.55 -14.36
C ALA A 230 22.90 8.77 -14.03
N ASN A 231 22.63 9.38 -12.87
CA ASN A 231 23.37 10.57 -12.45
C ASN A 231 24.84 10.23 -12.17
N PRO A 232 25.78 11.11 -12.48
CA PRO A 232 27.20 10.88 -12.23
C PRO A 232 27.50 10.63 -10.74
N ASP A 233 28.34 9.65 -10.45
CA ASP A 233 28.75 9.25 -9.09
C ASP A 233 27.60 8.82 -8.17
N ASP A 234 26.44 8.48 -8.74
CA ASP A 234 25.27 8.00 -8.03
C ASP A 234 24.96 6.54 -8.38
N LYS A 235 25.39 5.63 -7.51
CA LYS A 235 25.25 4.19 -7.75
C LYS A 235 23.82 3.71 -7.85
N ALA A 236 22.87 4.34 -7.16
CA ALA A 236 21.48 3.91 -7.16
C ALA A 236 20.85 4.06 -8.56
N THR A 237 21.01 5.23 -9.20
CA THR A 237 20.48 5.46 -10.55
C THR A 237 21.30 4.76 -11.64
N GLU A 238 22.65 4.69 -11.50
CA GLU A 238 23.48 3.88 -12.39
C GLU A 238 23.06 2.41 -12.42
N GLN A 239 22.74 1.82 -11.25
CA GLN A 239 22.28 0.45 -11.14
C GLN A 239 20.88 0.26 -11.73
N SER A 240 19.96 1.17 -11.46
CA SER A 240 18.60 1.05 -12.00
C SER A 240 18.55 1.22 -13.52
N GLU A 241 19.37 2.10 -14.10
CA GLU A 241 19.51 2.20 -15.56
C GLU A 241 20.08 0.90 -16.13
N LYS A 242 21.22 0.45 -15.59
CA LYS A 242 22.01 -0.67 -16.12
C LYS A 242 21.34 -2.03 -15.92
N TYR A 243 20.71 -2.28 -14.77
CA TYR A 243 20.18 -3.60 -14.39
C TYR A 243 18.66 -3.71 -14.43
N LEU A 244 17.93 -2.60 -14.59
CA LEU A 244 16.48 -2.62 -14.73
C LEU A 244 16.03 -2.06 -16.09
N VAL A 245 16.25 -0.78 -16.38
CA VAL A 245 15.61 -0.11 -17.53
C VAL A 245 16.13 -0.65 -18.86
N ALA A 246 17.45 -0.67 -19.06
CA ALA A 246 18.05 -1.10 -20.32
C ALA A 246 17.81 -2.61 -20.59
N PRO A 247 17.99 -3.53 -19.62
CA PRO A 247 17.68 -4.94 -19.86
C PRO A 247 16.19 -5.22 -20.08
N LEU A 248 15.29 -4.51 -19.39
CA LEU A 248 13.84 -4.64 -19.57
C LEU A 248 13.43 -4.26 -20.99
N TYR A 249 13.89 -3.10 -21.48
CA TYR A 249 13.68 -2.69 -22.87
C TYR A 249 14.15 -3.75 -23.87
N GLU A 250 15.38 -4.25 -23.74
CA GLU A 250 15.94 -5.24 -24.65
C GLU A 250 15.17 -6.58 -24.63
N ARG A 251 14.70 -7.03 -23.46
CA ARG A 251 13.88 -8.22 -23.31
C ARG A 251 12.52 -8.03 -23.99
N LEU A 252 11.80 -6.96 -23.69
CA LEU A 252 10.50 -6.68 -24.30
C LEU A 252 10.60 -6.53 -25.81
N LYS A 253 11.67 -5.92 -26.33
CA LYS A 253 11.95 -5.82 -27.75
C LYS A 253 12.15 -7.20 -28.41
N LYS A 254 12.83 -8.13 -27.75
CA LYS A 254 13.03 -9.50 -28.25
C LYS A 254 11.75 -10.33 -28.21
N LEU A 255 10.83 -10.06 -27.29
CA LEU A 255 9.57 -10.79 -27.15
C LEU A 255 8.50 -10.40 -28.16
N GLN A 256 8.70 -9.31 -28.88
CA GLN A 256 7.74 -8.87 -29.92
C GLN A 256 7.83 -9.71 -31.20
N PRO A 257 6.71 -9.82 -31.94
CA PRO A 257 5.36 -9.37 -31.63
C PRO A 257 4.68 -10.19 -30.52
N PHE A 258 3.93 -9.51 -29.64
CA PHE A 258 3.14 -10.23 -28.63
C PHE A 258 1.93 -10.88 -29.24
N SER A 259 1.67 -12.13 -28.90
CA SER A 259 0.49 -12.89 -29.38
C SER A 259 -0.64 -12.79 -28.40
N LYS A 260 -1.77 -12.23 -28.81
CA LYS A 260 -3.01 -12.16 -28.02
C LYS A 260 -4.12 -12.92 -28.73
N TRP A 261 -4.79 -13.81 -28.00
CA TRP A 261 -5.98 -14.51 -28.49
C TRP A 261 -7.23 -13.68 -28.18
N MET A 262 -7.97 -13.30 -29.21
CA MET A 262 -9.19 -12.49 -29.09
C MET A 262 -10.40 -13.27 -29.64
N GLY A 263 -11.59 -13.03 -29.03
CA GLY A 263 -12.84 -13.73 -29.36
C GLY A 263 -13.19 -14.82 -28.36
N ASP A 264 -14.39 -15.39 -28.51
CA ASP A 264 -14.95 -16.38 -27.59
C ASP A 264 -14.93 -17.81 -28.14
N GLY A 265 -14.67 -18.77 -27.25
CA GLY A 265 -14.76 -20.20 -27.59
C GLY A 265 -13.90 -20.61 -28.78
N ASN A 266 -14.54 -21.29 -29.78
CA ASN A 266 -13.87 -21.77 -30.99
C ASN A 266 -13.63 -20.69 -32.06
N GLN A 267 -14.03 -19.42 -31.82
CA GLN A 267 -13.83 -18.31 -32.74
C GLN A 267 -12.68 -17.39 -32.27
N ARG A 268 -11.71 -17.94 -31.56
CA ARG A 268 -10.53 -17.17 -31.16
C ARG A 268 -9.58 -16.95 -32.32
N THR A 269 -9.19 -15.70 -32.51
CA THR A 269 -8.21 -15.28 -33.52
C THR A 269 -6.95 -14.78 -32.82
N GLU A 270 -5.79 -15.25 -33.29
CA GLU A 270 -4.51 -14.73 -32.82
C GLU A 270 -4.23 -13.37 -33.46
N VAL A 271 -4.01 -12.37 -32.63
CA VAL A 271 -3.62 -11.01 -33.03
C VAL A 271 -2.17 -10.79 -32.61
N LYS A 272 -1.33 -10.35 -33.54
CA LYS A 272 0.07 -9.97 -33.29
C LYS A 272 0.14 -8.49 -32.99
N LEU A 273 0.70 -8.14 -31.84
CA LEU A 273 0.82 -6.76 -31.37
C LEU A 273 2.29 -6.35 -31.37
N ASP A 274 2.62 -5.44 -32.30
CA ASP A 274 3.92 -4.77 -32.35
C ASP A 274 3.81 -3.40 -31.69
N TRP A 275 4.73 -3.10 -30.78
CA TRP A 275 4.84 -1.81 -30.11
C TRP A 275 6.08 -1.05 -30.56
N THR A 276 5.95 0.23 -30.75
CA THR A 276 7.10 1.12 -30.86
C THR A 276 7.69 1.34 -29.47
N LEU A 277 8.89 0.79 -29.24
CA LEU A 277 9.62 0.94 -27.98
C LEU A 277 10.71 1.98 -28.15
N GLU A 278 10.75 2.94 -27.23
CA GLU A 278 11.75 4.01 -27.22
C GLU A 278 12.42 4.10 -25.86
N THR A 279 13.71 4.41 -25.83
CA THR A 279 14.47 4.63 -24.61
C THR A 279 15.01 6.06 -24.54
N PHE A 280 14.99 6.61 -23.34
CA PHE A 280 15.60 7.89 -22.99
C PHE A 280 16.46 7.63 -21.76
N LEU A 281 17.75 7.36 -22.00
CA LEU A 281 18.68 6.93 -20.97
C LEU A 281 19.78 7.99 -20.80
N ARG A 282 20.30 8.11 -19.58
CA ARG A 282 21.42 9.00 -19.24
C ARG A 282 21.15 10.43 -19.73
N GLU A 283 22.02 11.04 -20.52
CA GLU A 283 21.92 12.43 -21.02
C GLU A 283 20.59 12.71 -21.70
N GLN A 284 19.90 11.69 -22.21
CA GLN A 284 18.56 11.83 -22.81
C GLN A 284 17.46 11.87 -21.73
N ALA A 285 17.74 11.45 -20.50
CA ALA A 285 16.76 11.40 -19.41
C ALA A 285 16.66 12.75 -18.68
N SER A 286 16.67 13.85 -19.42
CA SER A 286 16.54 15.20 -18.87
C SER A 286 15.11 15.57 -18.50
N LYS A 287 14.93 16.59 -17.64
CA LYS A 287 13.63 17.16 -17.29
C LYS A 287 12.87 17.62 -18.55
N ALA A 288 13.55 18.31 -19.46
CA ALA A 288 12.95 18.77 -20.72
C ALA A 288 12.42 17.61 -21.58
N GLN A 289 13.13 16.46 -21.60
CA GLN A 289 12.67 15.27 -22.33
C GLN A 289 11.40 14.69 -21.66
N LEU A 290 11.36 14.61 -20.33
CA LEU A 290 10.19 14.12 -19.61
C LEU A 290 8.97 15.07 -19.79
N GLU A 291 9.20 16.38 -19.78
CA GLU A 291 8.20 17.39 -20.16
C GLU A 291 7.68 17.16 -21.58
N GLY A 292 8.57 16.87 -22.53
CA GLY A 292 8.21 16.54 -23.90
C GLY A 292 7.33 15.29 -24.01
N LEU A 293 7.61 14.25 -23.20
CA LEU A 293 6.83 13.01 -23.16
C LEU A 293 5.44 13.21 -22.54
N LEU A 294 5.31 14.07 -21.52
CA LEU A 294 4.06 14.22 -20.75
C LEU A 294 3.20 15.42 -21.21
N ASN A 295 3.82 16.48 -21.73
CA ASN A 295 3.15 17.69 -22.20
C ASN A 295 3.21 17.90 -23.72
N GLY A 296 4.13 17.22 -24.41
CA GLY A 296 4.34 17.35 -25.83
C GLY A 296 3.24 16.70 -26.69
N PRO A 297 3.34 16.77 -28.02
CA PRO A 297 2.34 16.21 -28.92
C PRO A 297 2.39 14.69 -29.03
N GLN A 298 3.57 14.08 -28.93
CA GLN A 298 3.76 12.63 -29.06
C GLN A 298 3.90 11.98 -27.69
N LYS A 299 2.77 11.63 -27.07
CA LYS A 299 2.74 11.01 -25.75
C LYS A 299 2.75 9.48 -25.84
N PRO A 300 3.40 8.78 -24.90
CA PRO A 300 3.34 7.34 -24.83
C PRO A 300 2.00 6.86 -24.28
N SER A 301 1.53 5.71 -24.76
CA SER A 301 0.43 4.98 -24.14
C SER A 301 0.87 4.26 -22.88
N LEU A 302 2.17 3.94 -22.79
CA LEU A 302 2.83 3.33 -21.64
C LEU A 302 4.17 4.03 -21.39
N LEU A 303 4.34 4.59 -20.19
CA LEU A 303 5.59 5.23 -19.76
C LEU A 303 6.16 4.52 -18.55
N PHE A 304 7.42 4.14 -18.62
CA PHE A 304 8.21 3.70 -17.47
C PHE A 304 9.29 4.73 -17.14
N THR A 305 9.39 5.14 -15.87
CA THR A 305 10.46 6.03 -15.40
C THR A 305 11.19 5.38 -14.24
N ALA A 306 12.52 5.48 -14.24
CA ALA A 306 13.38 5.07 -13.15
C ALA A 306 14.35 6.19 -12.80
N SER A 307 14.27 6.70 -11.57
CA SER A 307 15.06 7.80 -11.06
C SER A 307 15.02 7.83 -9.52
N HIS A 308 15.76 8.74 -8.89
CA HIS A 308 15.43 9.10 -7.52
C HIS A 308 14.07 9.74 -7.42
N GLY A 309 13.33 9.44 -6.34
CA GLY A 309 12.21 10.24 -5.88
C GLY A 309 12.70 11.31 -4.92
N MET A 310 12.21 12.55 -5.07
CA MET A 310 12.55 13.64 -4.17
C MET A 310 11.95 13.39 -2.78
N GLU A 311 12.77 13.56 -1.74
CA GLU A 311 12.36 13.54 -0.34
C GLU A 311 12.50 14.93 0.26
N PHE A 312 11.50 15.39 1.00
CA PHE A 312 11.54 16.67 1.68
C PHE A 312 11.28 16.48 3.17
N PRO A 313 12.08 17.10 4.05
CA PRO A 313 11.94 16.94 5.48
C PRO A 313 10.60 17.47 5.97
N LEU A 314 10.14 16.97 7.12
CA LEU A 314 8.92 17.42 7.78
C LEU A 314 8.93 18.94 7.97
N GLY A 315 7.87 19.60 7.51
CA GLY A 315 7.71 21.06 7.57
C GLY A 315 8.30 21.84 6.39
N ASP A 316 8.99 21.19 5.44
CA ASP A 316 9.34 21.86 4.17
C ASP A 316 8.06 22.10 3.35
N ALA A 317 7.85 23.34 2.89
CA ALA A 317 6.67 23.73 2.12
C ALA A 317 6.50 22.95 0.80
N ARG A 318 7.56 22.33 0.30
CA ARG A 318 7.53 21.49 -0.91
C ARG A 318 7.09 20.05 -0.64
N GLN A 319 7.05 19.60 0.63
CA GLN A 319 6.81 18.19 0.93
C GLN A 319 5.52 17.68 0.29
N ILE A 320 4.38 18.29 0.54
CA ILE A 320 3.09 17.84 -0.02
C ILE A 320 3.04 17.97 -1.55
N ARG A 321 3.69 18.98 -2.12
CA ARG A 321 3.61 19.28 -3.55
C ARG A 321 4.63 18.51 -4.39
N HIS A 322 5.82 18.24 -3.85
CA HIS A 322 6.94 17.72 -4.64
C HIS A 322 7.54 16.41 -4.10
N GLN A 323 7.03 15.88 -2.97
CA GLN A 323 7.48 14.57 -2.50
C GLN A 323 7.21 13.50 -3.56
N GLY A 324 8.21 12.67 -3.87
CA GLY A 324 8.13 11.68 -4.94
C GLY A 324 8.26 12.25 -6.36
N ALA A 325 8.59 13.54 -6.51
CA ALA A 325 8.95 14.11 -7.82
C ALA A 325 10.20 13.41 -8.37
N LEU A 326 10.27 13.28 -9.69
CA LEU A 326 11.29 12.49 -10.38
C LEU A 326 12.56 13.32 -10.61
N LEU A 327 13.65 13.00 -9.93
CA LEU A 327 14.93 13.65 -10.14
C LEU A 327 15.49 13.23 -11.51
N CYS A 328 15.80 14.21 -12.36
CA CYS A 328 16.20 13.98 -13.73
C CYS A 328 17.74 14.00 -13.88
N GLN A 329 18.22 13.68 -15.08
CA GLN A 329 19.65 13.68 -15.39
C GLN A 329 20.31 15.07 -15.27
N ASP A 330 19.48 16.14 -15.21
CA ASP A 330 19.93 17.53 -14.99
C ASP A 330 20.67 17.72 -13.66
N TRP A 331 20.43 16.84 -12.68
CA TRP A 331 21.19 16.83 -11.44
C TRP A 331 22.60 16.21 -11.68
N PRO A 332 23.68 16.93 -11.36
CA PRO A 332 25.02 16.47 -11.69
C PRO A 332 25.61 15.42 -10.72
N GLY A 333 24.80 14.90 -9.80
CA GLY A 333 25.19 13.85 -8.85
C GLY A 333 25.67 14.37 -7.49
N PRO A 334 25.79 13.47 -6.49
CA PRO A 334 26.04 13.81 -5.09
C PRO A 334 27.45 14.38 -4.83
N THR A 335 28.41 14.10 -5.71
CA THR A 335 29.77 14.62 -5.60
C THR A 335 29.86 16.05 -6.13
N ALA A 336 29.17 16.34 -7.25
CA ALA A 336 29.26 17.62 -7.94
C ALA A 336 28.28 18.68 -7.38
N TYR A 337 27.20 18.27 -6.75
CA TYR A 337 26.18 19.17 -6.23
C TYR A 337 25.72 18.77 -4.84
N ARG A 338 25.90 19.68 -3.88
CA ARG A 338 25.39 19.58 -2.51
C ARG A 338 24.58 20.83 -2.18
N GLY A 339 23.51 20.65 -1.43
CA GLY A 339 22.62 21.72 -1.01
C GLY A 339 21.22 21.59 -1.58
N LYS A 340 20.40 22.59 -1.39
CA LYS A 340 18.99 22.58 -1.81
C LYS A 340 18.85 22.29 -3.29
N ILE A 341 18.15 21.18 -3.62
CA ILE A 341 17.88 20.80 -5.01
C ILE A 341 16.88 21.78 -5.62
N PRO A 342 17.21 22.46 -6.72
CA PRO A 342 16.30 23.36 -7.44
C PRO A 342 15.28 22.58 -8.26
N GLU A 343 14.13 23.21 -8.52
CA GLU A 343 13.04 22.59 -9.31
C GLU A 343 13.45 22.29 -10.75
N SER A 344 14.47 22.96 -11.26
CA SER A 344 15.01 22.67 -12.59
C SER A 344 15.66 21.29 -12.74
N PHE A 345 15.95 20.59 -11.64
CA PHE A 345 16.57 19.27 -11.66
C PHE A 345 15.57 18.12 -11.56
N TYR A 346 14.33 18.37 -11.19
CA TYR A 346 13.32 17.33 -11.03
C TYR A 346 11.99 17.69 -11.69
N PHE A 347 11.20 16.68 -12.01
CA PHE A 347 9.87 16.79 -12.58
C PHE A 347 8.82 16.49 -11.52
N SER A 348 7.93 17.43 -11.28
CA SER A 348 6.85 17.37 -10.28
C SER A 348 5.46 17.48 -10.92
N GLY A 349 4.41 17.39 -10.11
CA GLY A 349 3.05 17.65 -10.57
C GLY A 349 2.81 19.08 -11.07
N ASP A 350 3.62 20.05 -10.64
CA ASP A 350 3.52 21.45 -11.05
C ASP A 350 4.07 21.70 -12.46
N ASP A 351 4.91 20.80 -12.97
CA ASP A 351 5.46 20.88 -14.33
C ASP A 351 4.47 20.37 -15.40
N LEU A 352 3.35 19.78 -14.98
CA LEU A 352 2.30 19.32 -15.88
C LEU A 352 1.42 20.48 -16.37
N THR A 353 1.33 20.65 -17.69
CA THR A 353 0.42 21.63 -18.29
C THR A 353 -1.03 21.15 -18.23
N GLN A 354 -1.94 22.02 -17.83
CA GLN A 354 -3.37 21.70 -17.67
C GLN A 354 -4.07 21.38 -19.01
N ASP A 355 -3.57 21.94 -20.12
CA ASP A 355 -4.25 21.92 -21.42
C ASP A 355 -3.96 20.70 -22.30
N THR A 356 -2.97 19.90 -21.92
CA THR A 356 -2.52 18.78 -22.76
C THR A 356 -3.07 17.45 -22.23
N PRO A 357 -3.92 16.73 -22.97
CA PRO A 357 -4.49 15.46 -22.50
C PRO A 357 -3.44 14.35 -22.43
N LEU A 358 -3.58 13.46 -21.44
CA LEU A 358 -2.85 12.19 -21.29
C LEU A 358 -3.81 11.00 -21.33
N LEU A 359 -4.99 11.21 -21.91
CA LEU A 359 -6.09 10.27 -21.88
C LEU A 359 -5.66 8.88 -22.36
N GLY A 360 -5.87 7.89 -21.52
CA GLY A 360 -5.61 6.49 -21.86
C GLY A 360 -4.21 6.00 -21.50
N SER A 361 -3.27 6.88 -21.12
CA SER A 361 -1.92 6.46 -20.70
C SER A 361 -1.94 5.68 -19.37
N VAL A 362 -1.02 4.72 -19.27
CA VAL A 362 -0.62 4.07 -18.00
C VAL A 362 0.86 4.41 -17.76
N ILE A 363 1.18 4.76 -16.51
CA ILE A 363 2.50 5.22 -16.13
C ILE A 363 3.02 4.36 -14.98
N VAL A 364 4.30 3.99 -15.01
CA VAL A 364 4.96 3.23 -13.97
C VAL A 364 6.19 4.00 -13.50
N HIS A 365 6.27 4.28 -12.20
CA HIS A 365 7.40 4.97 -11.59
C HIS A 365 8.20 4.02 -10.69
N PHE A 366 9.47 3.85 -10.99
CA PHE A 366 10.45 3.33 -10.05
C PHE A 366 11.17 4.53 -9.40
N ALA A 367 10.63 5.01 -8.30
CA ALA A 367 11.14 6.15 -7.55
C ALA A 367 10.60 6.12 -6.11
N CYS A 368 11.41 6.54 -5.13
CA CYS A 368 10.95 6.71 -3.75
C CYS A 368 9.77 7.66 -3.68
N PHE A 369 8.79 7.34 -2.87
CA PHE A 369 7.60 8.17 -2.67
C PHE A 369 6.78 8.45 -3.96
N GLY A 370 7.10 7.77 -5.06
CA GLY A 370 6.47 8.02 -6.36
C GLY A 370 4.96 7.78 -6.40
N ALA A 371 4.38 7.02 -5.46
CA ALA A 371 2.94 6.86 -5.27
C ALA A 371 2.43 7.54 -3.99
N GLY A 372 3.27 7.67 -2.96
CA GLY A 372 2.83 8.29 -1.72
C GLY A 372 3.83 8.19 -0.58
N THR A 373 3.48 8.84 0.52
CA THR A 373 4.32 8.94 1.71
C THR A 373 3.51 8.54 2.95
N PRO A 374 3.99 7.60 3.77
CA PRO A 374 3.39 7.30 5.06
C PRO A 374 3.75 8.37 6.09
N HIS A 375 2.95 8.49 7.15
CA HIS A 375 3.24 9.37 8.29
C HIS A 375 4.51 8.94 9.02
N LEU A 376 4.64 7.63 9.29
CA LEU A 376 5.76 7.05 10.01
C LEU A 376 6.64 6.23 9.06
N ASP A 377 7.94 6.33 9.26
CA ASP A 377 8.91 5.48 8.57
C ASP A 377 8.62 4.00 8.88
N GLU A 378 8.23 3.24 7.86
CA GLU A 378 7.96 1.81 7.99
C GLU A 378 9.23 0.96 7.83
N PHE A 379 10.28 1.54 7.26
CA PHE A 379 11.54 0.86 7.00
C PHE A 379 12.49 0.90 8.19
N ALA A 380 12.63 2.04 8.86
CA ALA A 380 13.69 2.23 9.83
C ALA A 380 13.20 2.16 11.29
N ARG A 381 13.33 1.01 11.92
CA ARG A 381 13.74 1.00 13.32
C ARG A 381 15.26 1.22 13.34
N GLN A 382 15.70 2.45 13.43
CA GLN A 382 17.13 2.72 13.56
C GLN A 382 17.65 2.07 14.85
N ALA A 383 18.81 1.41 14.77
CA ALA A 383 19.46 0.81 15.93
C ALA A 383 19.51 1.82 17.09
N GLY A 384 18.89 1.47 18.22
CA GLY A 384 18.83 2.32 19.41
C GLY A 384 17.70 3.35 19.48
N LYS A 385 16.89 3.57 18.43
CA LYS A 385 15.67 4.38 18.49
C LYS A 385 14.48 3.49 18.90
N LYS A 386 13.72 3.95 19.89
CA LYS A 386 12.52 3.24 20.38
C LYS A 386 11.27 3.57 19.56
N GLU A 387 11.28 4.64 18.80
CA GLU A 387 10.14 5.17 18.07
C GLU A 387 10.49 5.29 16.59
N ARG A 388 9.48 5.09 15.73
CA ARG A 388 9.61 5.30 14.29
C ARG A 388 9.78 6.78 13.99
N GLU A 389 10.59 7.11 13.00
CA GLU A 389 10.74 8.48 12.52
C GLU A 389 9.46 8.97 11.86
N ILE A 390 9.15 10.26 12.05
CA ILE A 390 8.03 10.91 11.39
C ILE A 390 8.50 11.44 10.04
N LEU A 391 8.06 10.82 8.96
CA LEU A 391 8.37 11.26 7.59
C LEU A 391 7.53 12.45 7.15
N ALA A 392 6.25 12.47 7.52
CA ALA A 392 5.30 13.50 7.13
C ALA A 392 4.29 13.77 8.25
N ALA A 393 3.64 14.93 8.22
CA ALA A 393 2.60 15.27 9.19
C ALA A 393 1.41 14.30 9.16
N GLN A 394 1.13 13.71 7.99
CA GLN A 394 0.06 12.74 7.75
C GLN A 394 0.42 11.86 6.57
N ASN A 395 -0.26 10.71 6.42
CA ASN A 395 -0.14 9.91 5.20
C ASN A 395 -0.75 10.66 4.00
N PHE A 396 -0.10 10.64 2.83
CA PHE A 396 -0.66 11.28 1.63
C PHE A 396 -0.24 10.58 0.34
N ILE A 397 -1.06 10.71 -0.72
CA ILE A 397 -0.73 10.29 -2.08
C ILE A 397 0.18 11.35 -2.69
N ALA A 398 1.22 10.93 -3.41
CA ALA A 398 2.11 11.85 -4.11
C ALA A 398 1.32 12.76 -5.09
N ASN A 399 1.72 14.02 -5.16
CA ASN A 399 1.01 15.00 -5.99
C ASN A 399 1.11 14.67 -7.49
N LEU A 400 2.26 14.17 -7.96
CA LEU A 400 2.46 13.85 -9.38
C LEU A 400 1.42 12.84 -9.90
N PRO A 401 1.18 11.66 -9.30
CA PRO A 401 0.08 10.78 -9.69
C PRO A 401 -1.29 11.44 -9.68
N GLN A 402 -1.62 12.21 -8.66
CA GLN A 402 -2.92 12.89 -8.59
C GLN A 402 -3.11 13.85 -9.77
N ARG A 403 -2.08 14.65 -10.09
CA ARG A 403 -2.09 15.58 -11.21
C ARG A 403 -2.12 14.87 -12.58
N LEU A 404 -1.47 13.71 -12.72
CA LEU A 404 -1.53 12.90 -13.93
C LEU A 404 -2.94 12.36 -14.19
N LEU A 405 -3.65 11.92 -13.15
CA LEU A 405 -4.99 11.34 -13.27
C LEU A 405 -6.10 12.39 -13.32
N GLY A 406 -6.03 13.45 -12.51
CA GLY A 406 -7.10 14.45 -12.34
C GLY A 406 -7.17 15.53 -13.45
N ARG A 407 -6.44 15.39 -14.55
CA ARG A 407 -6.33 16.42 -15.61
C ARG A 407 -7.67 16.77 -16.26
N PRO A 408 -7.97 18.07 -16.47
CA PRO A 408 -9.30 18.51 -16.93
C PRO A 408 -9.65 18.09 -18.36
N ARG A 409 -8.64 17.85 -19.22
CA ARG A 409 -8.85 17.47 -20.62
C ARG A 409 -8.61 15.99 -20.92
N GLY A 410 -8.52 15.17 -19.89
CA GLY A 410 -8.25 13.76 -19.96
C GLY A 410 -6.92 13.40 -19.32
N GLY A 411 -6.99 12.68 -18.21
CA GLY A 411 -5.84 12.20 -17.44
C GLY A 411 -5.39 10.81 -17.85
N ALA A 412 -4.23 10.43 -17.34
CA ALA A 412 -3.79 9.05 -17.31
C ALA A 412 -4.82 8.18 -16.60
N LEU A 413 -4.86 6.88 -16.91
CA LEU A 413 -5.81 5.94 -16.30
C LEU A 413 -5.30 5.36 -15.00
N ALA A 414 -3.97 5.17 -14.92
CA ALA A 414 -3.33 4.56 -13.77
C ALA A 414 -1.88 5.00 -13.66
N VAL A 415 -1.41 5.08 -12.42
CA VAL A 415 0.00 5.22 -12.06
C VAL A 415 0.35 4.09 -11.09
N ILE A 416 1.34 3.27 -11.44
CA ILE A 416 1.94 2.29 -10.52
C ILE A 416 3.21 2.92 -9.98
N GLY A 417 3.38 2.93 -8.67
CA GLY A 417 4.56 3.52 -8.04
C GLY A 417 4.78 3.00 -6.63
N HIS A 418 5.82 3.47 -6.00
CA HIS A 418 6.22 3.03 -4.68
C HIS A 418 5.71 3.99 -3.60
N VAL A 419 5.12 3.45 -2.55
CA VAL A 419 4.87 4.16 -1.30
C VAL A 419 6.10 4.03 -0.44
N GLU A 420 6.62 5.15 0.07
CA GLU A 420 7.88 5.22 0.80
C GLU A 420 9.10 4.98 -0.11
N ARG A 421 10.17 4.36 0.41
CA ARG A 421 11.46 4.20 -0.30
C ARG A 421 11.46 3.02 -1.24
N ALA A 422 11.91 3.23 -2.47
CA ALA A 422 12.18 2.19 -3.46
C ALA A 422 13.68 1.81 -3.44
N TRP A 423 13.97 0.52 -3.49
CA TRP A 423 15.32 0.00 -3.33
C TRP A 423 15.78 -0.75 -4.58
N GLY A 424 17.09 -0.80 -4.78
CA GLY A 424 17.71 -1.65 -5.81
C GLY A 424 17.29 -3.13 -5.72
N TYR A 425 16.82 -3.55 -4.56
CA TYR A 425 16.26 -4.88 -4.33
C TYR A 425 14.96 -5.17 -5.12
N SER A 426 14.31 -4.17 -5.69
CA SER A 426 13.22 -4.37 -6.65
C SER A 426 13.63 -5.22 -7.85
N PHE A 427 14.88 -5.10 -8.28
CA PHE A 427 15.39 -5.73 -9.50
C PHE A 427 16.74 -6.46 -9.32
N MET A 428 17.36 -6.35 -8.14
CA MET A 428 18.57 -7.06 -7.79
C MET A 428 18.42 -7.75 -6.43
N LEU A 429 18.75 -9.02 -6.36
CA LEU A 429 18.86 -9.74 -5.09
C LEU A 429 20.32 -10.14 -4.86
N PRO A 430 20.85 -9.95 -3.66
CA PRO A 430 22.18 -10.44 -3.31
C PRO A 430 22.27 -11.94 -3.60
N GLY A 431 23.32 -12.36 -4.30
CA GLY A 431 23.52 -13.76 -4.68
C GLY A 431 22.59 -14.32 -5.78
N ALA A 432 21.58 -13.54 -6.21
CA ALA A 432 20.63 -13.98 -7.27
C ALA A 432 20.62 -13.05 -8.50
N GLY A 433 21.42 -11.98 -8.50
CA GLY A 433 21.57 -11.07 -9.64
C GLY A 433 20.29 -10.33 -10.05
N ALA A 434 20.21 -9.95 -11.35
CA ALA A 434 19.11 -9.16 -11.87
C ALA A 434 17.78 -9.95 -11.90
N GLN A 435 16.77 -9.46 -11.19
CA GLN A 435 15.43 -10.04 -11.02
C GLN A 435 14.36 -9.18 -11.71
N ILE A 436 14.48 -9.01 -13.04
CA ILE A 436 13.56 -8.15 -13.80
C ILE A 436 12.30 -8.88 -14.30
N GLY A 437 12.13 -10.16 -14.02
CA GLY A 437 11.02 -10.98 -14.51
C GLY A 437 9.64 -10.46 -14.10
N VAL A 438 9.52 -9.88 -12.89
CA VAL A 438 8.27 -9.27 -12.41
C VAL A 438 7.88 -8.08 -13.28
N PHE A 439 8.82 -7.17 -13.55
CA PHE A 439 8.61 -6.03 -14.45
C PHE A 439 8.31 -6.49 -15.87
N GLU A 440 9.09 -7.44 -16.42
CA GLU A 440 8.87 -8.01 -17.75
C GLU A 440 7.45 -8.55 -17.90
N SER A 441 6.98 -9.35 -16.94
CA SER A 441 5.64 -9.93 -16.96
C SER A 441 4.56 -8.85 -16.91
N MET A 442 4.66 -7.89 -15.98
CA MET A 442 3.73 -6.77 -15.88
C MET A 442 3.66 -5.96 -17.18
N PHE A 443 4.81 -5.55 -17.73
CA PHE A 443 4.85 -4.75 -18.96
C PHE A 443 4.30 -5.51 -20.14
N ARG A 444 4.62 -6.79 -20.29
CA ARG A 444 4.09 -7.66 -21.34
C ARG A 444 2.56 -7.73 -21.27
N GLU A 445 1.98 -7.93 -20.11
CA GLU A 445 0.52 -7.99 -19.92
C GLU A 445 -0.15 -6.63 -20.18
N LEU A 446 0.44 -5.53 -19.69
CA LEU A 446 -0.02 -4.17 -20.03
C LEU A 446 -0.04 -3.94 -21.57
N MET A 447 1.01 -4.38 -22.26
CA MET A 447 1.14 -4.26 -23.71
C MET A 447 0.23 -5.23 -24.47
N MET A 448 -0.22 -6.30 -23.84
CA MET A 448 -1.28 -7.16 -24.36
C MET A 448 -2.69 -6.62 -24.05
N GLY A 449 -2.81 -5.52 -23.30
CA GLY A 449 -4.08 -4.86 -22.99
C GLY A 449 -4.86 -5.57 -21.87
N ASP A 450 -4.17 -6.18 -20.95
CA ASP A 450 -4.78 -6.72 -19.74
C ASP A 450 -5.09 -5.59 -18.75
N ARG A 451 -5.96 -5.85 -17.77
CA ARG A 451 -6.36 -4.84 -16.80
C ARG A 451 -5.23 -4.54 -15.82
N VAL A 452 -5.01 -3.28 -15.52
CA VAL A 452 -3.85 -2.84 -14.73
C VAL A 452 -3.77 -3.53 -13.37
N GLY A 453 -4.89 -3.69 -12.66
CA GLY A 453 -4.90 -4.39 -11.36
C GLY A 453 -4.64 -5.91 -11.45
N TRP A 454 -4.75 -6.51 -12.65
CA TRP A 454 -4.29 -7.89 -12.88
C TRP A 454 -2.78 -7.92 -13.04
N THR A 455 -2.21 -6.97 -13.77
CA THR A 455 -0.77 -6.94 -14.06
C THR A 455 0.09 -6.67 -12.83
N THR A 456 -0.47 -6.08 -11.76
CA THR A 456 0.23 -5.91 -10.46
C THR A 456 0.36 -7.21 -9.66
N GLU A 457 -0.34 -8.28 -10.05
CA GLU A 457 -0.29 -9.59 -9.41
C GLU A 457 1.13 -10.15 -9.29
N HIS A 458 2.00 -9.85 -10.26
CA HIS A 458 3.39 -10.29 -10.25
C HIS A 458 4.19 -9.69 -9.07
N PHE A 459 3.91 -8.43 -8.69
CA PHE A 459 4.50 -7.80 -7.51
C PHE A 459 3.96 -8.43 -6.22
N ASN A 460 2.66 -8.69 -6.17
CA ASN A 460 2.00 -9.31 -5.02
C ASN A 460 2.48 -10.74 -4.77
N LEU A 461 2.70 -11.52 -5.84
CA LEU A 461 3.28 -12.86 -5.74
C LEU A 461 4.72 -12.80 -5.23
N ARG A 462 5.53 -11.87 -5.77
CA ARG A 462 6.90 -11.66 -5.28
C ARG A 462 6.93 -11.25 -3.81
N TYR A 463 6.05 -10.33 -3.39
CA TYR A 463 5.91 -9.98 -1.99
C TYR A 463 5.56 -11.18 -1.11
N ALA A 464 4.62 -12.03 -1.55
CA ALA A 464 4.23 -13.23 -0.83
C ALA A 464 5.40 -14.23 -0.68
N ASP A 465 6.18 -14.45 -1.74
CA ASP A 465 7.37 -15.30 -1.71
C ASP A 465 8.41 -14.78 -0.71
N LEU A 466 8.76 -13.49 -0.83
CA LEU A 466 9.75 -12.86 0.05
C LEU A 466 9.30 -12.84 1.52
N ALA A 467 8.02 -12.57 1.78
CA ALA A 467 7.47 -12.57 3.13
C ALA A 467 7.46 -13.97 3.76
N THR A 468 7.21 -15.00 2.96
CA THR A 468 7.26 -16.41 3.39
C THR A 468 8.68 -16.78 3.78
N HIS A 469 9.65 -16.55 2.90
CA HIS A 469 11.07 -16.84 3.17
C HIS A 469 11.60 -16.08 4.38
N LEU A 470 11.30 -14.79 4.48
CA LEU A 470 11.70 -13.98 5.63
C LEU A 470 11.09 -14.49 6.93
N SER A 471 9.80 -14.85 6.93
CA SER A 471 9.13 -15.38 8.12
C SER A 471 9.74 -16.68 8.59
N ASP A 472 10.06 -17.61 7.68
CA ASP A 472 10.67 -18.88 8.01
C ASP A 472 12.10 -18.68 8.55
N THR A 473 12.87 -17.79 7.90
CA THR A 473 14.22 -17.42 8.35
C THR A 473 14.21 -16.80 9.76
N LEU A 474 13.28 -15.88 10.05
CA LEU A 474 13.14 -15.27 11.39
C LEU A 474 12.77 -16.32 12.43
N GLY A 475 11.93 -17.31 12.09
CA GLY A 475 11.62 -18.43 12.96
C GLY A 475 12.85 -19.29 13.28
N GLU A 476 13.67 -19.61 12.26
CA GLU A 476 14.91 -20.39 12.48
C GLU A 476 15.95 -19.61 13.31
N LEU A 477 16.03 -18.29 13.16
CA LEU A 477 16.93 -17.44 13.92
C LEU A 477 16.65 -17.43 15.43
N GLU A 478 15.41 -17.70 15.86
CA GLU A 478 15.05 -17.84 17.28
C GLU A 478 15.76 -19.03 17.92
N PHE A 479 15.99 -20.12 17.16
CA PHE A 479 16.64 -21.34 17.62
C PHE A 479 18.14 -21.39 17.28
N ASN A 480 18.54 -20.80 16.16
CA ASN A 480 19.93 -20.76 15.70
C ASN A 480 20.33 -19.34 15.25
N PRO A 481 20.95 -18.53 16.14
CA PRO A 481 21.35 -17.15 15.82
C PRO A 481 22.32 -17.00 14.63
N SER A 482 22.94 -18.10 14.20
CA SER A 482 23.87 -18.15 13.06
C SER A 482 23.27 -18.83 11.81
N TYR A 483 21.94 -18.99 11.77
CA TYR A 483 21.25 -19.68 10.69
C TYR A 483 21.48 -19.05 9.32
N ILE A 484 21.56 -17.72 9.27
CA ILE A 484 21.78 -16.96 8.04
C ILE A 484 22.85 -15.88 8.24
N HIS A 485 23.60 -15.58 7.18
CA HIS A 485 24.52 -14.46 7.23
C HIS A 485 23.78 -13.13 7.38
N PRO A 486 24.28 -12.18 8.22
CA PRO A 486 23.61 -10.88 8.44
C PRO A 486 23.28 -10.12 7.16
N TYR A 487 24.18 -10.13 6.17
CA TYR A 487 23.95 -9.47 4.88
C TYR A 487 22.76 -10.04 4.12
N ASP A 488 22.60 -11.38 4.10
CA ASP A 488 21.50 -12.03 3.41
C ASP A 488 20.17 -11.73 4.12
N LEU A 489 20.16 -11.72 5.45
CA LEU A 489 19.00 -11.32 6.24
C LEU A 489 18.59 -9.87 5.93
N ALA A 490 19.57 -8.96 5.86
CA ALA A 490 19.34 -7.57 5.50
C ALA A 490 18.74 -7.45 4.09
N GLY A 491 19.28 -8.20 3.14
CA GLY A 491 18.79 -8.25 1.76
C GLY A 491 17.36 -8.78 1.67
N MET A 492 17.04 -9.90 2.34
CA MET A 492 15.69 -10.47 2.37
C MET A 492 14.67 -9.52 2.96
N TRP A 493 14.97 -8.89 4.08
CA TRP A 493 14.08 -7.95 4.73
C TRP A 493 13.83 -6.71 3.88
N THR A 494 14.89 -6.13 3.30
CA THR A 494 14.80 -4.97 2.41
C THR A 494 13.97 -5.30 1.17
N ALA A 495 14.24 -6.45 0.53
CA ALA A 495 13.48 -6.90 -0.64
C ALA A 495 12.00 -7.14 -0.32
N ASN A 496 11.68 -7.66 0.86
CA ASN A 496 10.31 -7.87 1.31
C ASN A 496 9.56 -6.53 1.50
N ASN A 497 10.19 -5.55 2.17
CA ASN A 497 9.58 -4.24 2.37
C ASN A 497 9.42 -3.46 1.07
N ASP A 498 10.41 -3.54 0.18
CA ASP A 498 10.36 -2.96 -1.15
C ASP A 498 9.22 -3.56 -1.99
N ALA A 499 9.11 -4.88 -2.04
CA ALA A 499 8.06 -5.56 -2.81
C ALA A 499 6.63 -5.19 -2.34
N ARG A 500 6.45 -4.96 -1.03
CA ARG A 500 5.18 -4.49 -0.44
C ARG A 500 4.80 -3.09 -0.89
N GLY A 501 5.76 -2.23 -1.16
CA GLY A 501 5.57 -0.79 -1.39
C GLY A 501 4.92 -0.43 -2.73
N TYR A 502 4.84 -1.35 -3.69
CA TYR A 502 4.19 -1.07 -4.98
C TYR A 502 2.68 -0.98 -4.84
N VAL A 503 2.11 0.15 -5.27
CA VAL A 503 0.67 0.38 -5.26
C VAL A 503 0.17 0.95 -6.58
N LEU A 504 -1.09 0.72 -6.85
CA LEU A 504 -1.81 1.29 -7.99
C LEU A 504 -2.62 2.51 -7.54
N ILE A 505 -2.32 3.67 -8.13
CA ILE A 505 -3.15 4.87 -8.05
C ILE A 505 -3.97 4.93 -9.34
N GLY A 506 -5.30 4.79 -9.20
CA GLY A 506 -6.25 4.66 -10.31
C GLY A 506 -7.23 3.52 -10.11
N ASP A 507 -8.17 3.36 -11.03
CA ASP A 507 -9.10 2.24 -11.06
C ASP A 507 -8.40 0.96 -11.53
N PRO A 508 -8.37 -0.12 -10.75
CA PRO A 508 -7.65 -1.34 -11.11
C PRO A 508 -8.22 -2.06 -12.33
N ALA A 509 -9.44 -1.76 -12.72
CA ALA A 509 -10.09 -2.39 -13.87
C ALA A 509 -9.80 -1.70 -15.22
N VAL A 510 -9.05 -0.60 -15.25
CA VAL A 510 -8.66 0.06 -16.51
C VAL A 510 -7.64 -0.75 -17.29
N ARG A 511 -7.54 -0.47 -18.58
CA ARG A 511 -6.54 -1.02 -19.51
C ARG A 511 -6.16 0.02 -20.55
N ILE A 512 -5.00 -0.13 -21.16
CA ILE A 512 -4.54 0.78 -22.22
C ILE A 512 -5.46 0.62 -23.44
N PRO A 513 -6.14 1.68 -23.89
CA PRO A 513 -7.04 1.63 -25.05
C PRO A 513 -6.25 1.81 -26.37
N PHE A 514 -5.32 0.90 -26.67
CA PHE A 514 -4.54 0.98 -27.91
C PHE A 514 -5.30 0.46 -29.13
N ALA A 515 -4.92 0.95 -30.31
CA ALA A 515 -5.45 0.50 -31.59
C ALA A 515 -4.96 -0.93 -31.91
N LEU A 516 -5.84 -1.78 -32.44
CA LEU A 516 -5.46 -3.06 -33.02
C LEU A 516 -4.73 -2.83 -34.37
N PRO A 517 -4.06 -3.85 -34.94
CA PRO A 517 -3.23 -3.67 -36.15
C PRO A 517 -3.93 -3.00 -37.34
N ASP A 518 -5.22 -3.29 -37.54
CA ASP A 518 -6.01 -2.77 -38.66
C ASP A 518 -6.87 -1.56 -38.30
N GLU A 519 -6.71 -1.03 -37.07
CA GLU A 519 -7.46 0.14 -36.61
C GLU A 519 -6.67 1.43 -36.76
N ALA A 520 -7.36 2.50 -37.15
CA ALA A 520 -6.77 3.83 -37.14
C ALA A 520 -6.48 4.30 -35.73
N THR A 521 -5.28 4.83 -35.52
CA THR A 521 -4.90 5.46 -34.26
C THR A 521 -5.39 6.89 -34.18
N ALA A 522 -5.73 7.35 -33.00
CA ALA A 522 -5.89 8.76 -32.67
C ALA A 522 -4.85 9.12 -31.62
N GLU A 523 -4.27 10.30 -31.68
CA GLU A 523 -3.51 10.85 -30.57
C GLU A 523 -4.43 11.06 -29.38
N HIS A 524 -3.88 11.14 -28.15
CA HIS A 524 -4.65 11.28 -26.91
C HIS A 524 -5.75 12.35 -27.05
N PRO A 525 -7.03 11.96 -27.22
CA PRO A 525 -8.09 12.93 -27.50
C PRO A 525 -8.38 13.77 -26.25
N SER A 526 -8.76 15.02 -26.49
CA SER A 526 -9.17 15.90 -25.40
C SER A 526 -10.63 15.65 -25.05
N ILE A 527 -10.93 15.56 -23.76
CA ILE A 527 -12.29 15.49 -23.24
C ILE A 527 -12.87 16.90 -23.13
N THR A 528 -14.11 17.07 -23.61
CA THR A 528 -14.91 18.26 -23.36
C THR A 528 -16.21 17.82 -22.69
N ARG A 529 -16.42 18.28 -21.45
CA ARG A 529 -17.64 17.99 -20.70
C ARG A 529 -18.83 18.76 -21.28
N SER A 530 -20.03 18.16 -21.26
CA SER A 530 -21.24 18.88 -21.69
C SER A 530 -21.55 20.03 -20.71
N VAL A 531 -22.26 21.05 -21.21
CA VAL A 531 -22.65 22.22 -20.40
C VAL A 531 -23.49 21.78 -19.20
N GLU A 532 -24.39 20.82 -19.38
CA GLU A 532 -25.27 20.30 -18.32
C GLU A 532 -24.45 19.53 -17.25
N ALA A 533 -23.48 18.70 -17.66
CA ALA A 533 -22.63 17.97 -16.75
C ALA A 533 -21.71 18.91 -15.96
N GLN A 534 -21.20 19.95 -16.62
CA GLN A 534 -20.39 20.98 -15.97
C GLN A 534 -21.22 21.79 -14.94
N ALA A 535 -22.43 22.22 -15.33
CA ALA A 535 -23.33 22.95 -14.43
C ALA A 535 -23.76 22.12 -13.21
N ARG A 536 -23.99 20.80 -13.41
CA ARG A 536 -24.27 19.88 -12.30
C ARG A 536 -23.13 19.80 -11.29
N LEU A 537 -21.89 19.70 -11.78
CA LEU A 537 -20.70 19.64 -10.94
C LEU A 537 -20.47 20.97 -10.19
N GLU A 538 -20.62 22.12 -10.87
CA GLU A 538 -20.52 23.44 -10.24
C GLU A 538 -21.54 23.62 -9.11
N LYS A 539 -22.78 23.17 -9.33
CA LYS A 539 -23.82 23.15 -8.28
C LYS A 539 -23.42 22.27 -7.10
N LEU A 540 -22.84 21.11 -7.36
CA LEU A 540 -22.36 20.21 -6.32
C LEU A 540 -21.25 20.83 -5.49
N VAL A 541 -20.26 21.47 -6.13
CA VAL A 541 -19.16 22.20 -5.47
C VAL A 541 -19.72 23.36 -4.62
N ALA A 542 -20.65 24.15 -5.16
CA ALA A 542 -21.30 25.25 -4.43
C ALA A 542 -22.04 24.75 -3.18
N THR A 543 -22.75 23.62 -3.29
CA THR A 543 -23.48 23.00 -2.16
C THR A 543 -22.52 22.57 -1.04
N LEU A 544 -21.39 21.95 -1.38
CA LEU A 544 -20.36 21.56 -0.39
C LEU A 544 -19.73 22.76 0.29
N ASN A 545 -19.34 23.77 -0.49
CA ASN A 545 -18.74 25.00 0.06
C ASN A 545 -19.71 25.70 1.05
N THR A 546 -21.01 25.70 0.73
CA THR A 546 -22.05 26.25 1.61
C THR A 546 -22.18 25.44 2.90
N ALA A 547 -22.15 24.11 2.81
CA ALA A 547 -22.22 23.24 3.98
C ALA A 547 -20.96 23.36 4.87
N GLN A 548 -19.78 23.49 4.27
CA GLN A 548 -18.52 23.71 5.01
C GLN A 548 -18.50 25.10 5.68
N THR A 549 -19.01 26.13 5.00
CA THR A 549 -19.11 27.49 5.57
C THR A 549 -20.14 27.54 6.71
N ALA A 550 -21.25 26.81 6.60
CA ALA A 550 -22.23 26.70 7.68
C ALA A 550 -21.65 25.96 8.91
N ALA A 551 -20.88 24.90 8.68
CA ALA A 551 -20.20 24.15 9.75
C ALA A 551 -19.05 24.94 10.40
N SER A 552 -18.39 25.84 9.65
CA SER A 552 -17.33 26.74 10.15
C SER A 552 -17.88 28.06 10.71
N GLY A 553 -19.11 28.47 10.34
CA GLY A 553 -19.75 29.68 10.76
C GLY A 553 -20.18 29.70 12.24
N GLU A 554 -20.19 28.54 12.92
CA GLU A 554 -20.36 28.48 14.39
C GLU A 554 -19.06 28.74 15.18
N ARG A 555 -17.94 29.05 14.50
CA ARG A 555 -16.65 29.37 15.12
C ARG A 555 -16.04 30.66 14.51
N THR A 556 -16.73 31.77 14.57
CA THR A 556 -16.07 33.09 14.33
C THR A 556 -15.39 33.56 15.60
N ALA A 557 -14.10 33.31 15.70
CA ALA A 557 -13.24 34.08 16.61
C ALA A 557 -13.18 35.55 16.13
N PRO A 558 -13.26 36.55 17.01
CA PRO A 558 -13.21 37.96 16.63
C PRO A 558 -11.83 38.34 16.08
N LYS A 559 -11.87 39.10 15.00
CA LYS A 559 -10.73 39.67 14.28
C LYS A 559 -9.90 40.56 15.23
N PRO A 560 -8.57 40.46 15.31
CA PRO A 560 -7.79 41.39 16.14
C PRO A 560 -7.70 42.74 15.47
N GLU A 561 -8.24 43.75 16.12
CA GLU A 561 -7.98 45.16 15.80
C GLU A 561 -6.59 45.57 16.28
N ALA A 562 -5.89 46.31 15.43
CA ALA A 562 -4.57 46.84 15.71
C ALA A 562 -4.63 47.87 16.83
N ILE A 563 -3.90 47.65 17.91
CA ILE A 563 -3.75 48.62 19.01
C ILE A 563 -2.38 49.26 18.90
N SER A 564 -2.39 50.60 18.69
CA SER A 564 -1.22 51.46 18.93
C SER A 564 -1.09 51.76 20.42
N PRO A 565 0.12 51.91 20.94
CA PRO A 565 0.31 52.03 22.39
C PRO A 565 0.14 53.47 22.89
N THR A 566 -0.71 53.66 23.88
CA THR A 566 -0.63 54.84 24.76
C THR A 566 -0.75 54.39 26.21
N VAL A 567 0.24 54.75 26.97
CA VAL A 567 0.37 54.51 28.41
C VAL A 567 -0.57 55.42 29.17
N ALA A 568 -1.38 54.88 30.08
CA ALA A 568 -1.86 55.58 31.28
C ALA A 568 -2.28 54.53 32.34
N GLU A 569 -1.65 54.69 33.47
CA GLU A 569 -1.80 54.01 34.74
C GLU A 569 -3.13 54.35 35.42
N GLN A 570 -4.00 53.40 35.80
CA GLN A 570 -4.90 53.50 36.94
C GLN A 570 -5.44 52.14 37.41
N ALA A 571 -5.67 52.02 38.69
CA ALA A 571 -5.89 50.88 39.56
C ALA A 571 -7.23 50.09 39.35
N PRO A 572 -7.44 48.93 40.00
CA PRO A 572 -8.33 47.88 39.54
C PRO A 572 -9.79 48.06 39.99
N VAL A 573 -10.72 47.86 39.07
CA VAL A 573 -12.13 47.64 39.38
C VAL A 573 -12.51 46.23 38.90
N GLN A 574 -12.87 45.39 39.84
CA GLN A 574 -13.46 44.07 39.58
C GLN A 574 -14.83 44.26 38.88
N ARG A 575 -14.96 43.74 37.69
CA ARG A 575 -16.23 43.28 37.09
C ARG A 575 -15.99 41.94 36.45
N GLU A 576 -16.56 40.90 37.04
CA GLU A 576 -16.72 39.60 36.37
C GLU A 576 -17.77 39.77 35.25
N ASP A 577 -17.34 39.63 34.01
CA ASP A 577 -18.24 39.69 32.86
C ASP A 577 -19.06 38.42 32.74
N ALA A 578 -20.34 38.55 32.35
CA ALA A 578 -21.30 37.43 32.20
C ALA A 578 -20.85 36.34 31.22
N GLU A 579 -19.97 36.64 30.27
CA GLU A 579 -19.35 35.64 29.35
C GLU A 579 -18.42 34.68 30.06
N THR A 580 -17.67 35.15 31.07
CA THR A 580 -16.76 34.32 31.87
C THR A 580 -17.52 33.32 32.75
N LEU A 581 -18.72 33.70 33.22
CA LEU A 581 -19.64 32.81 33.96
C LEU A 581 -20.20 31.70 33.05
N GLY A 582 -20.62 32.01 31.82
CA GLY A 582 -21.12 31.02 30.85
C GLY A 582 -20.08 29.97 30.44
N VAL A 583 -18.82 30.41 30.24
CA VAL A 583 -17.70 29.47 29.92
C VAL A 583 -17.36 28.62 31.13
N ARG A 584 -17.41 29.14 32.35
CA ARG A 584 -17.19 28.37 33.59
C ARG A 584 -18.30 27.32 33.82
N GLU A 585 -19.58 27.67 33.56
CA GLU A 585 -20.70 26.70 33.61
C GLU A 585 -20.51 25.58 32.56
N GLN A 586 -20.21 25.94 31.31
CA GLN A 586 -19.96 24.96 30.25
C GLN A 586 -18.75 24.05 30.54
N MET A 587 -17.69 24.57 31.11
CA MET A 587 -16.54 23.79 31.58
C MET A 587 -16.88 22.91 32.78
N SER A 588 -17.77 23.35 33.66
CA SER A 588 -18.27 22.55 34.79
C SER A 588 -19.13 21.42 34.29
N ASP A 589 -20.05 21.66 33.37
CA ASP A 589 -20.91 20.62 32.77
C ASP A 589 -20.11 19.60 31.96
N LEU A 590 -19.07 20.05 31.24
CA LEU A 590 -18.15 19.17 30.53
C LEU A 590 -17.35 18.31 31.50
N LYS A 591 -16.86 18.90 32.60
CA LYS A 591 -16.14 18.18 33.66
C LYS A 591 -17.02 17.12 34.32
N ASP A 592 -18.26 17.47 34.63
CA ASP A 592 -19.23 16.54 35.24
C ASP A 592 -19.61 15.42 34.25
N SER A 593 -19.74 15.73 32.95
CA SER A 593 -19.99 14.72 31.91
C SER A 593 -18.82 13.77 31.72
N ILE A 594 -17.57 14.28 31.71
CA ILE A 594 -16.35 13.48 31.66
C ILE A 594 -16.24 12.62 32.93
N GLN A 595 -16.51 13.18 34.12
CA GLN A 595 -16.48 12.43 35.37
C GLN A 595 -17.52 11.31 35.39
N LYS A 596 -18.72 11.55 34.91
CA LYS A 596 -19.79 10.56 34.78
C LYS A 596 -19.38 9.43 33.83
N PHE A 597 -18.89 9.77 32.63
CA PHE A 597 -18.41 8.79 31.65
C PHE A 597 -17.27 7.94 32.21
N THR A 598 -16.32 8.57 32.90
CA THR A 598 -15.17 7.89 33.51
C THR A 598 -15.60 6.93 34.61
N ASN A 599 -16.58 7.32 35.43
CA ASN A 599 -17.16 6.46 36.47
C ASN A 599 -17.93 5.28 35.86
N GLU A 600 -18.70 5.50 34.80
CA GLU A 600 -19.42 4.43 34.09
C GLU A 600 -18.44 3.44 33.43
N LEU A 601 -17.36 3.94 32.81
CA LEU A 601 -16.30 3.12 32.24
C LEU A 601 -15.55 2.32 33.32
N ALA A 602 -15.20 2.93 34.45
CA ALA A 602 -14.55 2.27 35.57
C ALA A 602 -15.45 1.18 36.18
N ALA A 603 -16.75 1.44 36.30
CA ALA A 603 -17.74 0.46 36.78
C ALA A 603 -17.90 -0.71 35.80
N ALA A 604 -17.95 -0.45 34.49
CA ALA A 604 -18.02 -1.48 33.45
C ALA A 604 -16.75 -2.35 33.45
N LEU A 605 -15.56 -1.73 33.51
CA LEU A 605 -14.28 -2.44 33.58
C LEU A 605 -14.16 -3.29 34.88
N SER A 606 -14.60 -2.74 36.02
CA SER A 606 -14.61 -3.45 37.31
C SER A 606 -15.59 -4.64 37.29
N LYS A 607 -16.77 -4.48 36.63
CA LYS A 607 -17.73 -5.57 36.44
C LYS A 607 -17.12 -6.66 35.56
N THR A 608 -16.55 -6.30 34.44
CA THR A 608 -15.90 -7.25 33.52
C THR A 608 -14.71 -7.95 34.16
N ALA A 609 -13.91 -7.24 34.94
CA ALA A 609 -12.80 -7.85 35.72
C ALA A 609 -13.31 -8.83 36.77
N LYS A 610 -14.41 -8.53 37.47
CA LYS A 610 -15.05 -9.45 38.41
C LYS A 610 -15.66 -10.66 37.71
N GLU A 611 -16.31 -10.49 36.60
CA GLU A 611 -16.85 -11.57 35.76
C GLU A 611 -15.75 -12.50 35.27
N ILE A 612 -14.58 -11.95 34.88
CA ILE A 612 -13.40 -12.73 34.50
C ILE A 612 -12.75 -13.43 35.71
N ALA A 613 -12.71 -12.78 36.87
CA ALA A 613 -12.18 -13.37 38.10
C ALA A 613 -13.09 -14.46 38.69
N THR A 614 -14.40 -14.42 38.41
CA THR A 614 -15.37 -15.44 38.82
C THR A 614 -15.56 -16.54 37.76
N LEU A 615 -14.97 -16.42 36.60
CA LEU A 615 -14.77 -17.53 35.70
C LEU A 615 -13.79 -18.48 36.39
N GLU A 616 -14.31 -19.43 37.16
CA GLU A 616 -13.55 -20.58 37.61
C GLU A 616 -12.92 -21.23 36.39
N VAL A 617 -11.67 -20.90 36.14
CA VAL A 617 -10.82 -21.69 35.25
C VAL A 617 -10.68 -23.01 36.01
N LYS A 618 -11.50 -24.01 35.64
CA LYS A 618 -11.26 -25.38 36.05
C LYS A 618 -9.84 -25.70 35.57
N THR A 619 -8.88 -25.58 36.44
CA THR A 619 -7.53 -26.08 36.22
C THR A 619 -7.69 -27.59 36.02
N PHE A 620 -7.44 -28.05 34.79
CA PHE A 620 -7.38 -29.48 34.53
C PHE A 620 -6.30 -30.04 35.40
N THR A 621 -6.69 -30.95 36.30
CA THR A 621 -5.75 -31.66 37.16
C THR A 621 -5.10 -32.76 36.33
N THR A 622 -3.93 -33.24 36.80
CA THR A 622 -3.28 -34.41 36.21
C THR A 622 -4.24 -35.61 36.15
N GLU A 623 -5.14 -35.72 37.10
CA GLU A 623 -6.18 -36.75 37.19
C GLU A 623 -7.23 -36.61 36.06
N ASP A 624 -7.60 -35.39 35.63
CA ASP A 624 -8.50 -35.15 34.49
C ASP A 624 -7.84 -35.58 33.16
N ILE A 625 -6.54 -35.37 33.03
CA ILE A 625 -5.74 -35.79 31.89
C ILE A 625 -5.59 -37.32 31.86
N GLU A 626 -5.34 -37.94 33.00
CA GLU A 626 -5.27 -39.42 33.14
C GLU A 626 -6.62 -40.09 32.90
N ALA A 627 -7.71 -39.53 33.41
CA ALA A 627 -9.06 -40.05 33.16
C ALA A 627 -9.45 -39.97 31.66
N VAL A 628 -9.00 -38.96 30.95
CA VAL A 628 -9.16 -38.83 29.47
C VAL A 628 -8.26 -39.84 28.74
N SER A 629 -7.07 -40.14 29.28
CA SER A 629 -6.12 -41.06 28.66
C SER A 629 -6.52 -42.53 28.78
N GLN A 630 -7.42 -42.89 29.70
CA GLN A 630 -7.93 -44.25 29.91
C GLN A 630 -9.13 -44.57 28.97
N VAL A 631 -9.73 -43.58 28.36
CA VAL A 631 -10.77 -43.78 27.34
C VAL A 631 -10.08 -44.04 26.01
N GLY A 632 -10.21 -45.27 25.46
CA GLY A 632 -9.56 -45.71 24.24
C GLY A 632 -9.72 -44.77 23.03
N ALA A 633 -8.82 -44.87 22.08
CA ALA A 633 -8.82 -44.08 20.85
C ALA A 633 -10.17 -44.22 20.11
N GLY A 634 -10.81 -43.08 19.79
CA GLY A 634 -12.06 -43.07 19.03
C GLY A 634 -12.79 -41.72 19.07
N GLU A 635 -13.90 -41.62 18.31
CA GLU A 635 -14.71 -40.40 18.20
C GLU A 635 -15.18 -39.82 19.56
N ALA A 636 -15.40 -40.66 20.56
CA ALA A 636 -15.81 -40.26 21.89
C ALA A 636 -14.70 -39.45 22.62
N LEU A 637 -13.42 -39.84 22.47
CA LEU A 637 -12.27 -39.12 23.01
C LEU A 637 -12.12 -37.74 22.36
N HIS A 638 -12.21 -37.70 21.03
CA HIS A 638 -12.21 -36.46 20.25
C HIS A 638 -13.33 -35.52 20.64
N ALA A 639 -14.56 -36.04 20.80
CA ALA A 639 -15.72 -35.24 21.23
C ALA A 639 -15.51 -34.64 22.62
N ARG A 640 -14.92 -35.40 23.54
CA ARG A 640 -14.67 -34.99 24.94
C ARG A 640 -13.54 -33.95 25.01
N LEU A 641 -12.45 -34.12 24.26
CA LEU A 641 -11.36 -33.16 24.14
C LEU A 641 -11.82 -31.84 23.51
N ARG A 642 -12.63 -31.89 22.45
CA ARG A 642 -13.25 -30.69 21.84
C ARG A 642 -14.18 -29.99 22.82
N ALA A 643 -14.96 -30.69 23.61
CA ALA A 643 -15.83 -30.12 24.63
C ALA A 643 -15.04 -29.41 25.74
N LEU A 644 -13.96 -30.04 26.23
CA LEU A 644 -13.09 -29.47 27.25
C LEU A 644 -12.36 -28.21 26.77
N THR A 645 -11.88 -28.21 25.53
CA THR A 645 -11.23 -27.03 24.94
C THR A 645 -12.23 -25.91 24.61
N ARG A 646 -13.45 -26.23 24.21
CA ARG A 646 -14.55 -25.24 24.06
C ARG A 646 -14.87 -24.53 25.37
N ILE A 647 -14.83 -25.22 26.50
CA ILE A 647 -15.02 -24.62 27.83
C ILE A 647 -13.88 -23.65 28.14
N ALA A 648 -12.64 -24.01 27.80
CA ALA A 648 -11.47 -23.18 28.04
C ALA A 648 -11.46 -21.90 27.15
N PHE A 649 -12.10 -21.91 25.98
CA PHE A 649 -12.14 -20.80 25.00
C PHE A 649 -13.50 -20.09 24.89
N ASN A 650 -14.42 -20.25 25.83
CA ASN A 650 -15.76 -19.62 25.77
C ASN A 650 -16.56 -19.89 24.48
N GLY A 651 -16.50 -21.09 23.95
CA GLY A 651 -17.54 -21.61 23.05
C GLY A 651 -17.39 -21.33 21.55
N ASN A 652 -16.49 -20.45 21.10
CA ASN A 652 -16.51 -19.94 19.70
C ASN A 652 -15.29 -20.31 18.84
N THR A 653 -14.45 -21.25 19.23
CA THR A 653 -13.25 -21.61 18.47
C THR A 653 -13.30 -23.05 17.99
N GLU A 654 -12.98 -23.30 16.73
CA GLU A 654 -12.69 -24.64 16.27
C GLU A 654 -11.40 -25.15 16.91
N VAL A 655 -11.47 -26.31 17.56
CA VAL A 655 -10.37 -26.87 18.31
C VAL A 655 -9.74 -27.99 17.52
N TYR A 656 -8.49 -27.79 17.16
CA TYR A 656 -7.65 -28.84 16.60
C TYR A 656 -7.14 -29.74 17.72
N VAL A 657 -7.33 -31.05 17.57
CA VAL A 657 -6.75 -32.09 18.46
C VAL A 657 -5.63 -32.77 17.67
N PRO A 658 -4.36 -32.64 18.08
CA PRO A 658 -3.25 -33.27 17.39
C PRO A 658 -3.34 -34.79 17.42
N GLU A 659 -3.16 -35.42 16.25
CA GLU A 659 -3.21 -36.87 16.10
C GLU A 659 -1.90 -37.40 15.52
N ARG A 660 -1.47 -38.58 16.00
CA ARG A 660 -0.43 -39.37 15.32
C ARG A 660 -1.07 -40.20 14.21
N ALA A 661 -0.25 -40.63 13.24
CA ALA A 661 -0.67 -41.57 12.18
C ALA A 661 -1.27 -42.82 12.82
N GLY A 662 -2.57 -43.08 12.55
CA GLY A 662 -3.33 -44.19 13.12
C GLY A 662 -4.41 -43.76 14.17
N GLY A 663 -4.70 -42.47 14.32
CA GLY A 663 -5.81 -41.96 15.15
C GLY A 663 -5.53 -41.92 16.66
N GLN A 664 -4.27 -42.03 17.07
CA GLN A 664 -3.88 -41.84 18.48
C GLN A 664 -3.59 -40.40 18.78
N VAL A 665 -4.14 -39.91 19.90
CA VAL A 665 -3.89 -38.54 20.38
C VAL A 665 -2.44 -38.40 20.82
N ASP A 666 -1.73 -37.39 20.29
CA ASP A 666 -0.38 -37.05 20.73
C ASP A 666 -0.42 -36.30 22.07
N ARG A 667 -0.07 -36.96 23.15
CA ARG A 667 -0.15 -36.41 24.52
C ARG A 667 0.80 -35.25 24.74
N GLU A 668 1.97 -35.25 24.14
CA GLU A 668 2.97 -34.17 24.32
C GLU A 668 2.53 -32.90 23.62
N LEU A 669 2.06 -33.02 22.38
CA LEU A 669 1.47 -31.90 21.61
C LEU A 669 0.20 -31.36 22.27
N TRP A 670 -0.62 -32.23 22.84
CA TRP A 670 -1.81 -31.82 23.60
C TRP A 670 -1.45 -31.06 24.88
N GLN A 671 -0.44 -31.51 25.62
CA GLN A 671 0.04 -30.81 26.83
C GLN A 671 0.60 -29.43 26.45
N LEU A 672 1.39 -29.35 25.40
CA LEU A 672 1.92 -28.08 24.88
C LEU A 672 0.78 -27.12 24.49
N HIS A 673 -0.24 -27.64 23.82
CA HIS A 673 -1.42 -26.84 23.47
C HIS A 673 -2.16 -26.28 24.70
N LEU A 674 -2.36 -27.10 25.72
CA LEU A 674 -2.96 -26.67 27.00
C LEU A 674 -2.13 -25.60 27.70
N ASP A 675 -0.81 -25.72 27.68
CA ASP A 675 0.10 -24.75 28.31
C ASP A 675 0.09 -23.42 27.53
N MET A 676 0.04 -23.44 26.21
CA MET A 676 -0.16 -22.25 25.40
C MET A 676 -1.50 -21.54 25.72
N VAL A 677 -2.58 -22.31 25.90
CA VAL A 677 -3.89 -21.77 26.28
C VAL A 677 -3.85 -21.09 27.65
N LYS A 678 -3.23 -21.72 28.63
CA LYS A 678 -3.03 -21.13 29.97
C LYS A 678 -2.21 -19.85 29.91
N GLN A 679 -1.16 -19.81 29.11
CA GLN A 679 -0.31 -18.64 28.95
C GLN A 679 -1.08 -17.48 28.27
N ALA A 680 -1.89 -17.78 27.25
CA ALA A 680 -2.73 -16.79 26.56
C ALA A 680 -3.80 -16.20 27.52
N GLN A 681 -4.40 -17.03 28.39
CA GLN A 681 -5.34 -16.57 29.41
C GLN A 681 -4.67 -15.70 30.48
N ALA A 682 -3.47 -16.06 30.92
CA ALA A 682 -2.69 -15.27 31.87
C ALA A 682 -2.31 -13.90 31.28
N ASN A 683 -1.85 -13.86 30.04
CA ASN A 683 -1.51 -12.62 29.34
C ASN A 683 -2.74 -11.70 29.18
N ARG A 684 -3.92 -12.25 28.90
CA ARG A 684 -5.17 -11.48 28.80
C ARG A 684 -5.58 -10.90 30.16
N ALA A 685 -5.42 -11.65 31.26
CA ALA A 685 -5.68 -11.17 32.61
C ALA A 685 -4.74 -10.01 32.99
N HIS A 686 -3.45 -10.12 32.67
CA HIS A 686 -2.46 -9.06 32.88
C HIS A 686 -2.76 -7.81 32.09
N PHE A 687 -3.17 -7.95 30.81
CA PHE A 687 -3.55 -6.81 29.98
C PHE A 687 -4.76 -6.06 30.56
N LEU A 688 -5.80 -6.78 31.00
CA LEU A 688 -6.99 -6.17 31.59
C LEU A 688 -6.69 -5.47 32.93
N GLN A 689 -5.77 -6.03 33.73
CA GLN A 689 -5.29 -5.41 34.97
C GLN A 689 -4.53 -4.11 34.66
N ALA A 690 -3.63 -4.09 33.68
CA ALA A 690 -2.89 -2.91 33.27
C ALA A 690 -3.83 -1.80 32.74
N VAL A 691 -4.87 -2.13 31.99
CA VAL A 691 -5.90 -1.17 31.52
C VAL A 691 -6.68 -0.60 32.71
N ALA A 692 -7.05 -1.41 33.69
CA ALA A 692 -7.74 -0.96 34.91
C ALA A 692 -6.87 -0.02 35.76
N GLU A 693 -5.57 -0.32 35.91
CA GLU A 693 -4.61 0.53 36.62
C GLU A 693 -4.37 1.86 35.87
N MET A 694 -4.30 1.84 34.54
CA MET A 694 -4.17 3.05 33.72
C MET A 694 -5.41 3.95 33.84
N ALA A 695 -6.62 3.37 33.81
CA ALA A 695 -7.87 4.10 34.01
C ALA A 695 -7.95 4.73 35.42
N ALA A 696 -7.51 3.99 36.45
CA ALA A 696 -7.46 4.50 37.82
C ALA A 696 -6.42 5.62 38.01
N ASN A 697 -5.33 5.61 37.26
CA ASN A 697 -4.32 6.67 37.30
C ASN A 697 -4.77 7.91 36.53
N LEU A 698 -5.47 7.78 35.43
CA LEU A 698 -6.11 8.88 34.72
C LEU A 698 -7.16 9.60 35.58
N LEU A 699 -7.93 8.85 36.39
CA LEU A 699 -8.87 9.41 37.36
C LEU A 699 -8.21 10.24 38.49
N LYS A 700 -6.94 10.01 38.78
CA LYS A 700 -6.20 10.79 39.77
C LYS A 700 -5.60 12.09 39.22
N ILE A 701 -5.47 12.18 37.89
CA ILE A 701 -4.88 13.33 37.17
C ILE A 701 -5.99 14.33 36.77
N LEU A 702 -7.19 13.83 36.51
CA LEU A 702 -8.40 14.63 36.30
C LEU A 702 -8.99 15.10 37.62
#